data_98cf5c554540473b0d0fe668058b5938
#
_entry.id   98cf5c554540473b0d0fe668058b5938
#
_cell.length_a   1.000
_cell.length_b   1.000
_cell.length_c   1.000
_cell.angle_alpha   90.00
_cell.angle_beta   90.00
_cell.angle_gamma   90.00
#
_symmetry.space_group_name_H-M   'P 1'
#
loop_
_entity.id
_entity.type
_entity.pdbx_description
1 polymer ?
#
loop_
_entity_poly.entity_id
_entity_poly.type
_entity_poly.pdbx_seq_one_letter_code
_entity_poly.pdbx_strand_id
1 'polypeptide(L)'
;MPYVTRGWRAGLTAAAAATLAVGVLTAAAAAPASTGQPGTGQSGTGRSSTARAGIADTHPAWATASARTSSQPVTSGTVSARVYLAGQDPAGLASYATAVSTPGNALYGHYLTTGQVMARYGPTQVQVSAVSSWLTGAGLSVTAVKDEIGGYVAVQGSVRAAARAFGVTFGTFRGPDRRADRAPEQTASAPAGVASAVLTVTGLDTATHDMTPADTLPPPGPNYWVAPPCSTYYGQKIAVREPSAYGAKQPWTNCGYTPHQIRGAYHVAQSGMTGKGVTVAIVDAYASPTMLSDANQYAKVTGDQPFAAGQYTQDLASTFTDAAADECDAPGWYGEQTLDVEAVHGMAPDANVVYVGAASCTDQDLGDALALIVDNHLASIVSDSWGEPADLTSELPVYEEIFQAGAAEGIGFFFSSGDSGYENPSEDPGSDMQQTDFPAESPYVTSVGGTSLAIGRSNNYEFETSWGSVLDPLAANHRSWRSTPPGQWPAGYDGSGGGGVSYDFAQPSYQQGVVPNRLATALPNGSTSPTPMRVEPDVSAVADPSTGILVGQTTLQPNGTTYAFSLSRIGGTSVSVQIFAGIEADAQQAAGHPLGFANPVIYERYGTSAFHDVTNHPFGSRKLAEVRSNYTNPDTKTGPLVTYLRTLGIDGEGTAALPAVKGYDDATGVGSPAWYIQSFQ
;
A
#
# COMPACT_ATOMS: atom_id res chain seq x y z
N MET A 1 1.71 -12.12 -30.45
CA MET A 1 0.29 -11.89 -30.80
C MET A 1 0.08 -10.39 -30.74
N PRO A 2 -0.66 -9.74 -31.63
CA PRO A 2 -0.73 -8.29 -31.64
C PRO A 2 -1.66 -7.80 -30.54
N TYR A 3 -1.20 -6.87 -29.71
CA TYR A 3 -1.99 -6.15 -28.74
C TYR A 3 -3.10 -5.35 -29.44
N VAL A 4 -4.32 -5.58 -29.02
CA VAL A 4 -5.49 -4.82 -29.47
C VAL A 4 -5.68 -3.65 -28.49
N THR A 5 -5.26 -2.47 -28.89
CA THR A 5 -5.62 -1.22 -28.21
C THR A 5 -7.13 -1.01 -28.29
N ARG A 6 -7.83 -1.16 -27.18
CA ARG A 6 -9.23 -0.74 -27.05
C ARG A 6 -9.29 0.78 -26.91
N GLY A 7 -9.65 1.45 -27.99
CA GLY A 7 -9.94 2.88 -27.99
C GLY A 7 -11.21 3.19 -27.17
N TRP A 8 -11.08 4.04 -26.21
CA TRP A 8 -12.16 4.58 -25.40
C TRP A 8 -12.99 5.58 -26.21
N ARG A 9 -14.27 5.38 -26.26
CA ARG A 9 -15.24 6.38 -26.75
C ARG A 9 -15.90 7.03 -25.55
N ALA A 10 -15.62 8.29 -25.32
CA ALA A 10 -16.33 9.13 -24.38
C ALA A 10 -17.80 9.28 -24.79
N GLY A 11 -18.70 8.82 -23.94
CA GLY A 11 -20.13 9.08 -24.04
C GLY A 11 -20.57 10.05 -22.95
N LEU A 12 -20.87 11.27 -23.33
CA LEU A 12 -21.55 12.25 -22.46
C LEU A 12 -22.95 11.74 -22.12
N THR A 13 -23.26 11.58 -20.83
CA THR A 13 -24.65 11.52 -20.34
C THR A 13 -24.85 12.46 -19.15
N ALA A 14 -25.96 13.16 -19.23
CA ALA A 14 -26.35 14.26 -18.37
C ALA A 14 -26.65 13.82 -16.93
N ALA A 15 -26.28 14.68 -15.98
CA ALA A 15 -26.57 14.57 -14.57
C ALA A 15 -28.08 14.66 -14.29
N ALA A 16 -28.59 13.69 -13.53
CA ALA A 16 -29.86 13.80 -12.82
C ALA A 16 -29.58 13.77 -11.31
N ALA A 17 -29.87 14.86 -10.64
CA ALA A 17 -29.74 14.98 -9.18
C ALA A 17 -30.78 14.10 -8.48
N ALA A 18 -30.31 13.14 -7.71
CA ALA A 18 -31.14 12.39 -6.76
C ALA A 18 -30.75 12.81 -5.33
N THR A 19 -31.72 13.37 -4.60
CA THR A 19 -31.63 13.69 -3.19
C THR A 19 -31.63 12.40 -2.36
N LEU A 20 -30.54 12.11 -1.68
CA LEU A 20 -30.43 11.03 -0.71
C LEU A 20 -30.83 11.55 0.69
N ALA A 21 -31.77 10.84 1.30
CA ALA A 21 -32.15 11.07 2.69
C ALA A 21 -31.15 10.38 3.63
N VAL A 22 -30.54 11.16 4.49
CA VAL A 22 -29.63 10.69 5.54
C VAL A 22 -30.43 10.01 6.64
N GLY A 23 -30.20 8.70 6.82
CA GLY A 23 -30.65 7.96 7.98
C GLY A 23 -29.62 8.04 9.11
N VAL A 24 -29.99 8.72 10.20
CA VAL A 24 -29.17 8.84 11.41
C VAL A 24 -29.19 7.49 12.16
N LEU A 25 -28.06 6.80 12.22
CA LEU A 25 -27.85 5.68 13.15
C LEU A 25 -27.43 6.22 14.51
N THR A 26 -28.32 6.14 15.49
CA THR A 26 -28.03 6.43 16.88
C THR A 26 -27.31 5.27 17.54
N ALA A 27 -26.11 5.48 18.02
CA ALA A 27 -25.41 4.53 18.87
C ALA A 27 -26.16 4.34 20.20
N ALA A 28 -26.50 3.10 20.53
CA ALA A 28 -27.13 2.75 21.80
C ALA A 28 -26.07 2.60 22.89
N ALA A 29 -26.17 3.49 23.88
CA ALA A 29 -25.38 3.40 25.12
C ALA A 29 -25.79 2.17 25.95
N ALA A 30 -24.81 1.43 26.45
CA ALA A 30 -25.01 0.31 27.35
C ALA A 30 -25.57 0.76 28.70
N ALA A 31 -26.67 0.16 29.15
CA ALA A 31 -27.27 0.36 30.48
C ALA A 31 -26.64 -0.60 31.53
N PRO A 32 -26.55 -0.22 32.82
CA PRO A 32 -25.88 -1.02 33.83
C PRO A 32 -26.72 -2.23 34.28
N ALA A 33 -26.02 -3.30 34.63
CA ALA A 33 -26.59 -4.56 35.11
C ALA A 33 -27.32 -4.40 36.44
N SER A 34 -28.55 -4.91 36.50
CA SER A 34 -29.33 -5.10 37.73
C SER A 34 -29.05 -6.46 38.35
N THR A 35 -28.68 -6.46 39.63
CA THR A 35 -28.52 -7.66 40.48
C THR A 35 -29.89 -8.28 40.82
N GLY A 36 -30.12 -9.52 40.39
CA GLY A 36 -31.29 -10.32 40.76
C GLY A 36 -30.85 -11.64 41.40
N GLN A 37 -31.46 -11.98 42.54
CA GLN A 37 -31.22 -13.13 43.41
C GLN A 37 -31.56 -14.49 42.75
N PRO A 38 -31.01 -15.60 43.23
CA PRO A 38 -31.15 -16.92 42.61
C PRO A 38 -32.46 -17.62 42.96
N GLY A 39 -33.15 -18.02 41.92
CA GLY A 39 -34.32 -18.92 41.99
C GLY A 39 -33.90 -20.35 41.66
N THR A 40 -34.34 -21.27 42.49
CA THR A 40 -34.09 -22.72 42.47
C THR A 40 -34.70 -23.46 41.30
N GLY A 41 -33.90 -24.30 40.70
CA GLY A 41 -34.12 -25.56 40.05
C GLY A 41 -35.31 -25.82 39.12
N GLN A 42 -34.95 -26.18 37.86
CA GLN A 42 -35.56 -27.36 37.20
C GLN A 42 -34.59 -27.81 36.05
N SER A 43 -34.23 -29.10 36.12
CA SER A 43 -33.48 -29.80 35.07
C SER A 43 -34.33 -29.90 33.80
N GLY A 44 -34.01 -29.07 32.79
CA GLY A 44 -34.56 -29.15 31.46
C GLY A 44 -33.55 -29.73 30.50
N THR A 45 -33.87 -30.83 29.89
CA THR A 45 -33.16 -31.52 28.82
C THR A 45 -32.70 -30.57 27.74
N GLY A 46 -31.40 -30.70 27.33
CA GLY A 46 -30.71 -29.84 26.41
C GLY A 46 -31.47 -29.55 25.11
N ARG A 47 -31.98 -28.34 24.98
CA ARG A 47 -32.21 -27.70 23.68
C ARG A 47 -30.90 -27.11 23.24
N SER A 48 -30.32 -27.67 22.18
CA SER A 48 -29.24 -27.01 21.44
C SER A 48 -29.64 -25.56 21.18
N SER A 49 -28.92 -24.61 21.73
CA SER A 49 -29.18 -23.20 21.54
C SER A 49 -29.01 -22.89 20.04
N THR A 50 -30.10 -22.55 19.39
CA THR A 50 -30.17 -22.11 17.98
C THR A 50 -29.66 -20.64 17.84
N ALA A 51 -29.15 -20.05 18.87
CA ALA A 51 -28.65 -18.68 18.86
C ALA A 51 -27.39 -18.58 17.96
N ARG A 52 -27.38 -17.59 17.12
CA ARG A 52 -26.26 -17.25 16.24
C ARG A 52 -25.80 -15.81 16.52
N ALA A 53 -24.54 -15.52 16.28
CA ALA A 53 -23.99 -14.17 16.31
C ALA A 53 -23.49 -13.81 14.90
N GLY A 54 -23.69 -12.56 14.48
CA GLY A 54 -23.18 -12.04 13.22
C GLY A 54 -21.66 -12.00 13.23
N ILE A 55 -21.06 -12.22 12.07
CA ILE A 55 -19.65 -12.00 11.78
C ILE A 55 -19.61 -10.71 10.98
N ALA A 56 -19.00 -9.65 11.54
CA ALA A 56 -18.96 -8.35 10.89
C ALA A 56 -18.35 -8.43 9.49
N ASP A 57 -18.66 -7.48 8.67
CA ASP A 57 -18.06 -7.19 7.36
C ASP A 57 -18.03 -8.37 6.35
N THR A 58 -18.92 -9.34 6.49
CA THR A 58 -19.05 -10.50 5.60
C THR A 58 -20.14 -10.37 4.55
N HIS A 59 -20.75 -9.19 4.43
CA HIS A 59 -21.67 -8.82 3.35
C HIS A 59 -21.02 -7.70 2.54
N PRO A 60 -20.53 -7.97 1.32
CA PRO A 60 -19.81 -6.96 0.55
C PRO A 60 -20.67 -5.71 0.27
N ALA A 61 -20.09 -4.53 0.39
CA ALA A 61 -20.79 -3.26 0.19
C ALA A 61 -21.40 -3.12 -1.21
N TRP A 62 -20.73 -3.68 -2.22
CA TRP A 62 -21.21 -3.70 -3.61
C TRP A 62 -22.43 -4.62 -3.83
N ALA A 63 -22.71 -5.60 -2.96
CA ALA A 63 -23.80 -6.55 -3.12
C ALA A 63 -25.17 -5.96 -2.77
N THR A 64 -25.50 -4.80 -3.31
CA THR A 64 -26.71 -4.04 -3.04
C THR A 64 -27.92 -4.57 -3.80
N ALA A 65 -29.13 -4.17 -3.37
CA ALA A 65 -30.36 -4.51 -4.09
C ALA A 65 -30.39 -3.97 -5.53
N SER A 66 -29.74 -2.83 -5.79
CA SER A 66 -29.62 -2.23 -7.13
C SER A 66 -28.61 -2.96 -8.02
N ALA A 67 -27.60 -3.58 -7.46
CA ALA A 67 -26.61 -4.36 -8.17
C ALA A 67 -27.08 -5.79 -8.49
N ARG A 68 -28.20 -6.21 -7.92
CA ARG A 68 -28.74 -7.57 -8.11
C ARG A 68 -29.09 -7.85 -9.56
N THR A 69 -28.52 -8.92 -10.14
CA THR A 69 -28.72 -9.32 -11.54
C THR A 69 -29.72 -10.46 -11.71
N SER A 70 -30.05 -11.21 -10.64
CA SER A 70 -31.03 -12.31 -10.65
C SER A 70 -31.89 -12.28 -9.41
N SER A 71 -33.20 -12.49 -9.58
CA SER A 71 -34.14 -12.65 -8.46
C SER A 71 -34.11 -14.07 -7.83
N GLN A 72 -33.43 -15.02 -8.47
CA GLN A 72 -33.34 -16.40 -7.97
C GLN A 72 -32.11 -16.54 -7.06
N PRO A 73 -32.23 -17.18 -5.89
CA PRO A 73 -31.09 -17.45 -5.04
C PRO A 73 -30.14 -18.47 -5.68
N VAL A 74 -28.84 -18.30 -5.44
CA VAL A 74 -27.83 -19.27 -5.86
C VAL A 74 -27.84 -20.45 -4.90
N THR A 75 -28.16 -21.67 -5.42
CA THR A 75 -28.29 -22.90 -4.61
C THR A 75 -27.38 -24.03 -5.05
N SER A 76 -26.60 -23.82 -6.13
CA SER A 76 -25.66 -24.80 -6.70
C SER A 76 -24.26 -24.16 -6.88
N GLY A 77 -23.28 -25.01 -7.05
CA GLY A 77 -21.86 -24.62 -7.14
C GLY A 77 -21.10 -24.95 -5.86
N THR A 78 -19.82 -24.59 -5.87
CA THR A 78 -18.88 -24.80 -4.78
C THR A 78 -18.56 -23.45 -4.10
N VAL A 79 -18.32 -23.48 -2.79
CA VAL A 79 -17.74 -22.40 -2.00
C VAL A 79 -16.42 -22.92 -1.47
N SER A 80 -15.36 -22.16 -1.66
CA SER A 80 -14.11 -22.27 -0.94
C SER A 80 -14.00 -21.02 -0.07
N ALA A 81 -13.80 -21.19 1.24
CA ALA A 81 -13.78 -20.07 2.17
C ALA A 81 -12.70 -20.29 3.23
N ARG A 82 -12.12 -19.20 3.74
CA ARG A 82 -11.27 -19.19 4.93
C ARG A 82 -12.06 -18.61 6.09
N VAL A 83 -12.11 -19.32 7.19
CA VAL A 83 -12.69 -18.85 8.47
C VAL A 83 -11.51 -18.47 9.36
N TYR A 84 -11.22 -17.20 9.43
CA TYR A 84 -10.10 -16.69 10.24
C TYR A 84 -10.40 -16.79 11.73
N LEU A 85 -9.39 -17.16 12.48
CA LEU A 85 -9.49 -17.45 13.89
C LEU A 85 -9.22 -16.18 14.72
N ALA A 86 -10.12 -15.84 15.61
CA ALA A 86 -9.86 -14.77 16.55
C ALA A 86 -8.84 -15.21 17.60
N GLY A 87 -7.89 -14.33 17.90
CA GLY A 87 -6.96 -14.52 19.00
C GLY A 87 -7.66 -14.55 20.37
N GLN A 88 -6.92 -14.94 21.43
CA GLN A 88 -7.45 -15.05 22.79
C GLN A 88 -7.79 -13.69 23.42
N ASP A 89 -7.02 -12.65 23.09
CA ASP A 89 -7.14 -11.30 23.64
C ASP A 89 -6.74 -10.24 22.58
N PRO A 90 -7.57 -9.99 21.56
CA PRO A 90 -7.27 -9.00 20.53
C PRO A 90 -7.06 -7.59 21.10
N ALA A 91 -7.84 -7.18 22.09
CA ALA A 91 -7.69 -5.86 22.71
C ALA A 91 -6.39 -5.73 23.50
N GLY A 92 -5.94 -6.82 24.13
CA GLY A 92 -4.64 -6.89 24.78
C GLY A 92 -3.49 -6.82 23.79
N LEU A 93 -3.61 -7.46 22.61
CA LEU A 93 -2.62 -7.39 21.54
C LEU A 93 -2.46 -5.95 21.06
N ALA A 94 -3.54 -5.29 20.66
CA ALA A 94 -3.53 -3.89 20.22
C ALA A 94 -2.94 -2.94 21.27
N SER A 95 -3.32 -3.13 22.53
CA SER A 95 -2.78 -2.34 23.66
C SER A 95 -1.30 -2.56 23.86
N TYR A 96 -0.83 -3.81 23.73
CA TYR A 96 0.59 -4.15 23.88
C TYR A 96 1.41 -3.60 22.71
N ALA A 97 0.96 -3.80 21.47
CA ALA A 97 1.57 -3.24 20.27
C ALA A 97 1.79 -1.72 20.37
N THR A 98 0.75 -0.99 20.80
CA THR A 98 0.83 0.45 21.05
C THR A 98 1.84 0.79 22.15
N ALA A 99 1.84 0.06 23.27
CA ALA A 99 2.69 0.35 24.43
C ALA A 99 4.18 0.15 24.13
N VAL A 100 4.54 -0.93 23.41
CA VAL A 100 5.95 -1.22 23.07
C VAL A 100 6.51 -0.31 22.00
N SER A 101 5.64 0.32 21.20
CA SER A 101 6.03 1.23 20.12
C SER A 101 6.04 2.71 20.53
N THR A 102 5.47 3.06 21.70
CA THR A 102 5.34 4.46 22.11
C THR A 102 6.52 4.91 22.98
N PRO A 103 7.36 5.86 22.54
CA PRO A 103 8.44 6.43 23.34
C PRO A 103 7.94 6.98 24.68
N GLY A 104 8.72 6.75 25.73
CA GLY A 104 8.34 7.15 27.08
C GLY A 104 7.36 6.23 27.82
N ASN A 105 6.75 5.26 27.14
CA ASN A 105 6.00 4.19 27.79
C ASN A 105 6.96 3.24 28.54
N ALA A 106 6.55 2.70 29.68
CA ALA A 106 7.37 1.76 30.46
C ALA A 106 7.69 0.45 29.71
N LEU A 107 6.90 0.11 28.69
CA LEU A 107 7.09 -1.07 27.84
C LEU A 107 7.79 -0.75 26.51
N TYR A 108 8.17 0.50 26.25
CA TYR A 108 8.83 0.87 25.00
C TYR A 108 10.06 -0.01 24.72
N GLY A 109 10.11 -0.63 23.53
CA GLY A 109 11.18 -1.53 23.13
C GLY A 109 11.19 -2.91 23.84
N HIS A 110 10.21 -3.21 24.70
CA HIS A 110 10.10 -4.51 25.34
C HIS A 110 9.31 -5.48 24.48
N TYR A 111 9.86 -5.83 23.32
CA TYR A 111 9.22 -6.71 22.37
C TYR A 111 9.09 -8.15 22.89
N LEU A 112 8.06 -8.84 22.43
CA LEU A 112 7.81 -10.26 22.71
C LEU A 112 8.51 -11.13 21.66
N THR A 113 8.81 -12.36 22.01
CA THR A 113 9.12 -13.37 20.99
C THR A 113 7.82 -13.89 20.36
N THR A 114 7.88 -14.43 19.15
CA THR A 114 6.75 -15.06 18.45
C THR A 114 6.02 -16.07 19.35
N GLY A 115 6.75 -16.94 20.05
CA GLY A 115 6.15 -17.88 21.00
C GLY A 115 5.43 -17.22 22.17
N GLN A 116 5.84 -16.01 22.59
CA GLN A 116 5.15 -15.25 23.64
C GLN A 116 3.90 -14.56 23.09
N VAL A 117 3.94 -14.05 21.85
CA VAL A 117 2.77 -13.48 21.16
C VAL A 117 1.72 -14.58 20.98
N MET A 118 2.10 -15.72 20.42
CA MET A 118 1.20 -16.88 20.28
C MET A 118 0.60 -17.34 21.59
N ALA A 119 1.40 -17.48 22.63
CA ALA A 119 0.92 -17.94 23.92
C ALA A 119 -0.07 -16.99 24.62
N ARG A 120 0.03 -15.67 24.34
CA ARG A 120 -0.82 -14.65 24.96
C ARG A 120 -2.02 -14.28 24.09
N TYR A 121 -1.83 -14.23 22.79
CA TYR A 121 -2.76 -13.59 21.87
C TYR A 121 -3.24 -14.52 20.75
N GLY A 122 -2.47 -15.51 20.33
CA GLY A 122 -2.84 -16.44 19.25
C GLY A 122 -4.08 -17.30 19.58
N PRO A 123 -4.70 -17.93 18.58
CA PRO A 123 -5.85 -18.80 18.77
C PRO A 123 -5.49 -20.06 19.57
N THR A 124 -6.42 -20.52 20.40
CA THR A 124 -6.21 -21.76 21.18
C THR A 124 -6.65 -22.98 20.36
N GLN A 125 -6.07 -24.14 20.64
CA GLN A 125 -6.49 -25.44 20.07
C GLN A 125 -7.97 -25.77 20.33
N VAL A 126 -8.54 -25.24 21.42
CA VAL A 126 -9.97 -25.37 21.72
C VAL A 126 -10.80 -24.58 20.71
N GLN A 127 -10.39 -23.35 20.39
CA GLN A 127 -11.04 -22.51 19.37
C GLN A 127 -10.94 -23.15 17.98
N VAL A 128 -9.75 -23.56 17.57
CA VAL A 128 -9.50 -24.26 16.29
C VAL A 128 -10.39 -25.50 16.14
N SER A 129 -10.44 -26.34 17.18
CA SER A 129 -11.25 -27.56 17.20
C SER A 129 -12.75 -27.26 17.16
N ALA A 130 -13.20 -26.22 17.86
CA ALA A 130 -14.61 -25.81 17.86
C ALA A 130 -15.06 -25.30 16.50
N VAL A 131 -14.25 -24.43 15.85
CA VAL A 131 -14.52 -23.92 14.51
C VAL A 131 -14.53 -25.05 13.48
N SER A 132 -13.51 -25.91 13.47
CA SER A 132 -13.44 -27.08 12.57
C SER A 132 -14.62 -28.03 12.72
N SER A 133 -15.05 -28.29 13.98
CA SER A 133 -16.19 -29.15 14.28
C SER A 133 -17.51 -28.53 13.80
N TRP A 134 -17.70 -27.22 13.99
CA TRP A 134 -18.86 -26.50 13.46
C TRP A 134 -18.96 -26.60 11.96
N LEU A 135 -17.89 -26.32 11.22
CA LEU A 135 -17.85 -26.30 9.76
C LEU A 135 -18.09 -27.69 9.19
N THR A 136 -17.44 -28.71 9.75
CA THR A 136 -17.64 -30.13 9.36
C THR A 136 -19.06 -30.58 9.64
N GLY A 137 -19.62 -30.23 10.82
CA GLY A 137 -21.01 -30.53 11.18
C GLY A 137 -22.03 -29.85 10.28
N ALA A 138 -21.72 -28.75 9.63
CA ALA A 138 -22.56 -28.10 8.63
C ALA A 138 -22.43 -28.73 7.22
N GLY A 139 -21.52 -29.69 7.04
CA GLY A 139 -21.30 -30.41 5.77
C GLY A 139 -20.29 -29.76 4.85
N LEU A 140 -19.35 -28.97 5.39
CA LEU A 140 -18.17 -28.49 4.70
C LEU A 140 -16.99 -29.42 4.99
N SER A 141 -16.06 -29.53 4.04
CA SER A 141 -14.81 -30.28 4.21
C SER A 141 -13.70 -29.30 4.59
N VAL A 142 -13.02 -29.54 5.70
CA VAL A 142 -11.82 -28.78 6.07
C VAL A 142 -10.69 -29.21 5.12
N THR A 143 -10.06 -28.26 4.46
CA THR A 143 -8.97 -28.47 3.49
C THR A 143 -7.59 -28.09 4.03
N ALA A 144 -7.53 -27.09 4.92
CA ALA A 144 -6.33 -26.70 5.64
C ALA A 144 -6.68 -26.09 7.00
N VAL A 145 -5.72 -26.10 7.90
CA VAL A 145 -5.76 -25.39 9.19
C VAL A 145 -4.42 -24.74 9.40
N LYS A 146 -4.44 -23.42 9.59
CA LYS A 146 -3.33 -22.64 10.12
C LYS A 146 -3.78 -22.11 11.48
N ASP A 147 -3.02 -22.38 12.54
CA ASP A 147 -3.34 -22.01 13.93
C ASP A 147 -2.38 -20.96 14.50
N GLU A 148 -1.76 -20.19 13.64
CA GLU A 148 -0.83 -19.10 13.87
C GLU A 148 -1.57 -17.74 13.91
N ILE A 149 -0.84 -16.62 13.97
CA ILE A 149 -1.39 -15.26 13.82
C ILE A 149 -1.93 -15.10 12.39
N GLY A 150 -3.10 -14.47 12.25
CA GLY A 150 -3.80 -14.44 10.95
C GLY A 150 -4.26 -15.82 10.47
N GLY A 151 -4.26 -16.81 11.36
CA GLY A 151 -4.57 -18.20 11.04
C GLY A 151 -6.04 -18.46 10.74
N TYR A 152 -6.32 -19.55 10.04
CA TYR A 152 -7.65 -19.87 9.56
C TYR A 152 -7.95 -21.37 9.47
N VAL A 153 -9.23 -21.68 9.38
CA VAL A 153 -9.73 -22.99 8.94
C VAL A 153 -10.28 -22.83 7.52
N ALA A 154 -9.53 -23.35 6.54
CA ALA A 154 -9.98 -23.37 5.15
C ALA A 154 -11.00 -24.49 4.92
N VAL A 155 -12.07 -24.18 4.21
CA VAL A 155 -13.15 -25.13 3.93
C VAL A 155 -13.59 -25.09 2.48
N GLN A 156 -14.06 -26.24 2.00
CA GLN A 156 -14.70 -26.37 0.71
C GLN A 156 -16.00 -27.16 0.83
N GLY A 157 -17.00 -26.77 0.05
CA GLY A 157 -18.28 -27.52 0.01
C GLY A 157 -19.29 -26.90 -0.93
N SER A 158 -20.50 -27.45 -0.92
CA SER A 158 -21.57 -26.91 -1.76
C SER A 158 -22.11 -25.59 -1.22
N VAL A 159 -22.58 -24.70 -2.10
CA VAL A 159 -23.29 -23.46 -1.73
C VAL A 159 -24.36 -23.71 -0.66
N ARG A 160 -25.10 -24.83 -0.73
CA ARG A 160 -26.09 -25.17 0.30
C ARG A 160 -25.50 -25.51 1.66
N ALA A 161 -24.29 -26.10 1.70
CA ALA A 161 -23.60 -26.35 2.96
C ALA A 161 -23.09 -25.05 3.57
N ALA A 162 -22.49 -24.18 2.75
CA ALA A 162 -22.05 -22.86 3.16
C ALA A 162 -23.23 -21.99 3.66
N ALA A 163 -24.34 -21.97 2.94
CA ALA A 163 -25.55 -21.25 3.36
C ALA A 163 -26.03 -21.70 4.76
N ARG A 164 -25.99 -23.02 5.06
CA ARG A 164 -26.34 -23.54 6.41
C ARG A 164 -25.26 -23.19 7.44
N ALA A 165 -23.98 -23.32 7.08
CA ALA A 165 -22.88 -23.03 8.00
C ALA A 165 -22.91 -21.57 8.45
N PHE A 166 -22.98 -20.66 7.51
CA PHE A 166 -22.88 -19.22 7.75
C PHE A 166 -24.23 -18.51 7.96
N GLY A 167 -25.34 -19.21 7.81
CA GLY A 167 -26.69 -18.66 8.02
C GLY A 167 -27.06 -17.59 6.98
N VAL A 168 -26.61 -17.75 5.74
CA VAL A 168 -26.83 -16.80 4.64
C VAL A 168 -27.63 -17.42 3.51
N THR A 169 -28.21 -16.55 2.68
CA THR A 169 -28.63 -16.88 1.32
C THR A 169 -27.64 -16.23 0.35
N PHE A 170 -27.45 -16.83 -0.80
CA PHE A 170 -26.56 -16.29 -1.83
C PHE A 170 -27.38 -15.76 -3.01
N GLY A 171 -27.06 -14.56 -3.45
CA GLY A 171 -27.58 -13.91 -4.65
C GLY A 171 -26.54 -13.83 -5.76
N THR A 172 -26.96 -13.31 -6.92
CA THR A 172 -26.06 -12.93 -8.01
C THR A 172 -26.19 -11.42 -8.20
N PHE A 173 -25.04 -10.74 -8.15
CA PHE A 173 -24.94 -9.31 -8.20
C PHE A 173 -23.96 -8.90 -9.30
N ARG A 174 -23.97 -7.65 -9.68
CA ARG A 174 -22.89 -7.05 -10.49
C ARG A 174 -21.78 -6.68 -9.53
N GLY A 175 -20.65 -7.38 -9.63
CA GLY A 175 -19.46 -7.13 -8.84
C GLY A 175 -18.70 -5.85 -9.26
N PRO A 176 -17.61 -5.53 -8.56
CA PRO A 176 -16.76 -4.37 -8.84
C PRO A 176 -16.24 -4.36 -10.29
N ASP A 177 -15.78 -5.49 -10.80
CA ASP A 177 -15.31 -5.71 -12.17
C ASP A 177 -16.45 -5.75 -13.23
N ARG A 178 -17.70 -5.45 -12.80
CA ARG A 178 -18.92 -5.52 -13.61
C ARG A 178 -19.31 -6.93 -14.09
N ARG A 179 -18.67 -7.98 -13.59
CA ARG A 179 -19.09 -9.38 -13.80
C ARG A 179 -20.30 -9.72 -12.92
N ALA A 180 -20.84 -10.89 -13.14
CA ALA A 180 -21.97 -11.38 -12.37
C ALA A 180 -21.46 -12.31 -11.26
N ASP A 181 -21.37 -11.80 -10.06
CA ASP A 181 -20.79 -12.50 -8.93
C ASP A 181 -21.82 -13.02 -7.95
N ARG A 182 -21.48 -14.15 -7.33
CA ARG A 182 -22.20 -14.64 -6.17
C ARG A 182 -21.72 -13.87 -4.94
N ALA A 183 -22.66 -13.43 -4.12
CA ALA A 183 -22.35 -12.89 -2.79
C ALA A 183 -23.44 -13.27 -1.77
N PRO A 184 -23.11 -13.24 -0.45
CA PRO A 184 -24.12 -13.32 0.60
C PRO A 184 -25.13 -12.17 0.47
N GLU A 185 -26.41 -12.44 0.70
CA GLU A 185 -27.48 -11.41 0.71
C GLU A 185 -27.61 -10.72 2.08
N GLN A 186 -26.89 -11.18 3.07
CA GLN A 186 -26.86 -10.66 4.44
C GLN A 186 -25.56 -11.07 5.13
N THR A 187 -25.22 -10.35 6.18
CA THR A 187 -24.07 -10.62 7.05
C THR A 187 -24.08 -12.09 7.50
N ALA A 188 -22.95 -12.77 7.34
CA ALA A 188 -22.76 -14.14 7.80
C ALA A 188 -22.81 -14.23 9.33
N SER A 189 -23.08 -15.42 9.84
CA SER A 189 -23.17 -15.64 11.28
C SER A 189 -22.62 -17.02 11.67
N ALA A 190 -22.13 -17.13 12.89
CA ALA A 190 -21.68 -18.38 13.50
C ALA A 190 -22.60 -18.77 14.66
N PRO A 191 -22.67 -20.07 15.05
CA PRO A 191 -23.32 -20.46 16.29
C PRO A 191 -22.72 -19.70 17.48
N ALA A 192 -23.55 -19.23 18.40
CA ALA A 192 -23.10 -18.37 19.50
C ALA A 192 -21.96 -18.99 20.34
N GLY A 193 -21.88 -20.33 20.40
CA GLY A 193 -20.82 -21.03 21.14
C GLY A 193 -19.44 -21.04 20.46
N VAL A 194 -19.34 -20.63 19.19
CA VAL A 194 -18.07 -20.55 18.44
C VAL A 194 -17.80 -19.16 17.89
N ALA A 195 -18.78 -18.26 17.95
CA ALA A 195 -18.69 -16.93 17.32
C ALA A 195 -17.48 -16.12 17.84
N SER A 196 -17.14 -16.23 19.11
CA SER A 196 -15.97 -15.54 19.68
C SER A 196 -14.61 -16.12 19.24
N ALA A 197 -14.61 -17.26 18.56
CA ALA A 197 -13.41 -17.87 17.99
C ALA A 197 -13.24 -17.54 16.49
N VAL A 198 -14.16 -16.76 15.91
CA VAL A 198 -14.16 -16.38 14.50
C VAL A 198 -13.88 -14.88 14.43
N LEU A 199 -12.81 -14.51 13.74
CA LEU A 199 -12.46 -13.12 13.45
C LEU A 199 -13.29 -12.62 12.27
N THR A 200 -13.14 -13.26 11.12
CA THR A 200 -13.90 -12.98 9.90
C THR A 200 -13.99 -14.21 9.01
N VAL A 201 -14.66 -14.08 7.84
CA VAL A 201 -14.77 -15.12 6.82
C VAL A 201 -14.64 -14.50 5.44
N THR A 202 -13.70 -15.04 4.64
CA THR A 202 -13.48 -14.64 3.25
C THR A 202 -13.88 -15.77 2.27
N GLY A 203 -14.02 -15.44 0.98
CA GLY A 203 -14.37 -16.41 -0.07
C GLY A 203 -15.84 -16.82 -0.09
N LEU A 204 -16.73 -16.08 0.57
CA LEU A 204 -18.18 -16.30 0.47
C LEU A 204 -18.74 -15.71 -0.83
N ASP A 205 -18.18 -14.65 -1.35
CA ASP A 205 -18.47 -14.15 -2.69
C ASP A 205 -17.51 -14.75 -3.74
N THR A 206 -17.61 -14.28 -4.97
CA THR A 206 -16.75 -14.69 -6.11
C THR A 206 -16.14 -13.51 -6.83
N ALA A 207 -16.23 -12.32 -6.25
CA ALA A 207 -15.47 -11.18 -6.75
C ALA A 207 -13.98 -11.45 -6.54
N THR A 208 -13.17 -10.95 -7.43
CA THR A 208 -11.73 -10.97 -7.30
C THR A 208 -11.31 -9.84 -6.37
N HIS A 209 -10.43 -10.13 -5.46
CA HIS A 209 -9.79 -9.19 -4.55
C HIS A 209 -8.29 -9.33 -4.77
N ASP A 210 -7.76 -8.50 -5.66
CA ASP A 210 -6.38 -8.56 -6.11
C ASP A 210 -5.70 -7.24 -5.77
N MET A 211 -4.60 -7.30 -5.01
CA MET A 211 -3.70 -6.17 -4.81
C MET A 211 -2.92 -5.88 -6.08
N THR A 212 -2.60 -4.64 -6.31
CA THR A 212 -1.77 -4.21 -7.43
C THR A 212 -0.51 -3.53 -6.92
N PRO A 213 0.63 -3.66 -7.65
CA PRO A 213 1.78 -2.81 -7.38
C PRO A 213 1.37 -1.34 -7.46
N ALA A 214 1.91 -0.51 -6.58
CA ALA A 214 1.65 0.93 -6.61
C ALA A 214 2.11 1.55 -7.94
N ASP A 215 3.15 1.01 -8.57
CA ASP A 215 3.52 1.34 -9.95
C ASP A 215 2.85 0.37 -10.94
N THR A 216 1.73 0.77 -11.52
CA THR A 216 0.98 -0.01 -12.50
C THR A 216 1.64 -0.10 -13.88
N LEU A 217 2.77 0.56 -14.09
CA LEU A 217 3.46 0.58 -15.37
C LEU A 217 4.69 -0.34 -15.32
N PRO A 218 4.70 -1.45 -16.08
CA PRO A 218 5.84 -2.36 -16.08
C PRO A 218 7.12 -1.64 -16.49
N PRO A 219 8.24 -1.77 -15.77
CA PRO A 219 9.51 -1.22 -16.19
C PRO A 219 10.07 -1.98 -17.40
N PRO A 220 10.62 -1.26 -18.41
CA PRO A 220 10.50 0.18 -18.60
C PRO A 220 9.18 0.55 -19.26
N GLY A 221 8.26 1.07 -18.47
CA GLY A 221 6.99 1.54 -18.99
C GLY A 221 7.17 2.72 -19.99
N PRO A 222 6.24 2.91 -20.91
CA PRO A 222 6.38 3.90 -21.95
C PRO A 222 6.50 5.35 -21.45
N ASN A 223 6.04 5.63 -20.26
CA ASN A 223 6.06 6.97 -19.68
C ASN A 223 7.33 7.30 -18.91
N TYR A 224 8.15 6.33 -18.58
CA TYR A 224 9.35 6.51 -17.74
C TYR A 224 10.66 6.71 -18.53
N TRP A 225 10.63 6.57 -19.84
CA TRP A 225 11.78 6.78 -20.69
C TRP A 225 12.06 8.25 -20.92
N VAL A 226 13.16 8.74 -20.39
CA VAL A 226 13.68 10.05 -20.72
C VAL A 226 14.64 9.94 -21.89
N ALA A 227 14.25 10.58 -23.00
CA ALA A 227 15.16 10.75 -24.11
C ALA A 227 16.16 11.88 -23.83
N PRO A 228 17.43 11.78 -24.27
CA PRO A 228 18.35 12.92 -24.20
C PRO A 228 17.78 14.14 -24.94
N PRO A 229 18.05 15.36 -24.44
CA PRO A 229 18.95 15.69 -23.34
C PRO A 229 18.28 15.52 -21.95
N CYS A 230 19.00 14.92 -20.99
CA CYS A 230 18.63 14.91 -19.59
C CYS A 230 19.85 15.30 -18.73
N SER A 231 19.67 15.58 -17.47
CA SER A 231 20.69 16.07 -16.52
C SER A 231 21.12 14.97 -15.55
N THR A 232 22.34 15.02 -15.03
CA THR A 232 22.77 14.12 -13.94
C THR A 232 22.47 14.70 -12.56
N TYR A 233 22.25 16.01 -12.47
CA TYR A 233 21.80 16.71 -11.26
C TYR A 233 20.94 17.91 -11.65
N TYR A 234 20.09 18.38 -10.76
CA TYR A 234 19.17 19.47 -11.02
C TYR A 234 19.89 20.73 -11.51
N GLY A 235 19.37 21.32 -12.59
CA GLY A 235 19.92 22.55 -13.18
C GLY A 235 21.22 22.39 -13.97
N GLN A 236 21.77 21.18 -14.16
CA GLN A 236 23.00 20.96 -14.94
C GLN A 236 22.87 21.41 -16.39
N LYS A 237 21.77 21.05 -17.04
CA LYS A 237 21.49 21.43 -18.41
C LYS A 237 20.22 22.26 -18.47
N ILE A 238 20.29 23.41 -19.12
CA ILE A 238 19.15 24.30 -19.32
C ILE A 238 18.62 24.13 -20.74
N ALA A 239 17.29 24.03 -20.86
CA ALA A 239 16.57 23.89 -22.12
C ALA A 239 16.49 25.23 -22.88
N VAL A 240 17.66 25.76 -23.26
CA VAL A 240 17.80 27.12 -23.84
C VAL A 240 17.09 27.30 -25.17
N ARG A 241 16.85 26.20 -25.91
CA ARG A 241 16.17 26.23 -27.20
C ARG A 241 14.64 26.18 -27.06
N GLU A 242 14.15 25.69 -25.95
CA GLU A 242 12.74 25.52 -25.69
C GLU A 242 12.11 26.85 -25.20
N PRO A 243 10.79 27.03 -25.30
CA PRO A 243 10.12 28.22 -24.80
C PRO A 243 10.37 28.42 -23.30
N SER A 244 10.42 29.69 -22.88
CA SER A 244 10.44 30.01 -21.46
C SER A 244 9.10 29.69 -20.81
N ALA A 245 9.12 29.27 -19.54
CA ALA A 245 7.94 29.13 -18.69
C ALA A 245 8.23 29.78 -17.34
N TYR A 246 7.19 30.31 -16.71
CA TYR A 246 7.30 30.94 -15.36
C TYR A 246 8.43 31.98 -15.28
N GLY A 247 8.64 32.75 -16.37
CA GLY A 247 9.61 33.83 -16.46
C GLY A 247 11.07 33.42 -16.70
N ALA A 248 11.37 32.13 -16.90
CA ALA A 248 12.72 31.63 -17.10
C ALA A 248 12.81 30.50 -18.13
N LYS A 249 14.04 30.18 -18.59
CA LYS A 249 14.36 28.93 -19.23
C LYS A 249 14.43 27.84 -18.17
N GLN A 250 13.78 26.72 -18.38
CA GLN A 250 13.71 25.65 -17.40
C GLN A 250 14.86 24.64 -17.57
N PRO A 251 15.26 23.93 -16.51
CA PRO A 251 16.24 22.86 -16.62
C PRO A 251 15.67 21.65 -17.36
N TRP A 252 16.55 20.83 -17.94
CA TRP A 252 16.20 19.48 -18.35
C TRP A 252 16.10 18.58 -17.13
N THR A 253 15.08 17.73 -17.10
CA THR A 253 14.86 16.71 -16.08
C THR A 253 16.09 15.80 -15.89
N ASN A 254 16.18 15.06 -14.79
CA ASN A 254 17.29 14.13 -14.59
C ASN A 254 17.20 12.89 -15.50
N CYS A 255 18.31 12.16 -15.61
CA CYS A 255 18.39 10.91 -16.39
C CYS A 255 18.06 9.67 -15.53
N GLY A 256 17.71 9.85 -14.26
CA GLY A 256 17.57 8.88 -13.19
C GLY A 256 18.69 9.05 -12.16
N TYR A 257 18.33 9.14 -10.88
CA TYR A 257 19.30 9.26 -9.80
C TYR A 257 19.88 7.87 -9.46
N THR A 258 21.12 7.87 -9.03
CA THR A 258 21.81 6.69 -8.49
C THR A 258 21.63 6.61 -6.98
N PRO A 259 21.80 5.43 -6.36
CA PRO A 259 21.74 5.29 -4.90
C PRO A 259 22.66 6.28 -4.17
N HIS A 260 23.88 6.49 -4.68
CA HIS A 260 24.83 7.44 -4.10
C HIS A 260 24.29 8.88 -4.05
N GLN A 261 23.51 9.30 -5.05
CA GLN A 261 22.89 10.63 -5.07
C GLN A 261 21.77 10.74 -4.04
N ILE A 262 20.91 9.72 -3.93
CA ILE A 262 19.84 9.68 -2.94
C ILE A 262 20.40 9.65 -1.51
N ARG A 263 21.39 8.78 -1.24
CA ARG A 263 22.08 8.75 0.07
C ARG A 263 22.70 10.12 0.43
N GLY A 264 23.20 10.85 -0.56
CA GLY A 264 23.70 12.21 -0.34
C GLY A 264 22.61 13.20 0.01
N ALA A 265 21.51 13.19 -0.71
CA ALA A 265 20.37 14.11 -0.54
C ALA A 265 19.69 13.92 0.83
N TYR A 266 19.43 12.70 1.24
CA TYR A 266 18.79 12.38 2.52
C TYR A 266 19.77 12.19 3.69
N HIS A 267 21.01 12.63 3.56
CA HIS A 267 22.05 12.59 4.58
C HIS A 267 22.41 11.18 5.10
N VAL A 268 22.03 10.13 4.39
CA VAL A 268 22.40 8.74 4.71
C VAL A 268 23.91 8.57 4.73
N ALA A 269 24.61 9.06 3.70
CA ALA A 269 26.07 8.97 3.61
C ALA A 269 26.77 9.65 4.79
N GLN A 270 26.19 10.70 5.38
CA GLN A 270 26.74 11.44 6.51
C GLN A 270 26.56 10.71 7.85
N SER A 271 25.63 9.76 7.95
CA SER A 271 25.44 8.93 9.15
C SER A 271 26.55 7.90 9.33
N GLY A 272 27.16 7.46 8.21
CA GLY A 272 28.11 6.35 8.18
C GLY A 272 27.45 4.99 8.42
N MET A 273 26.11 4.92 8.45
CA MET A 273 25.36 3.66 8.57
C MET A 273 25.17 3.01 7.19
N THR A 274 24.97 1.72 7.18
CA THR A 274 24.86 0.88 5.96
C THR A 274 23.82 -0.24 6.12
N GLY A 275 22.98 -0.20 7.16
CA GLY A 275 22.00 -1.22 7.51
C GLY A 275 22.60 -2.50 8.09
N LYS A 276 23.89 -2.47 8.43
CA LYS A 276 24.60 -3.68 8.87
C LYS A 276 23.98 -4.31 10.11
N GLY A 277 23.61 -5.60 9.99
CA GLY A 277 23.02 -6.38 11.05
C GLY A 277 21.50 -6.27 11.13
N VAL A 278 20.88 -5.50 10.26
CA VAL A 278 19.42 -5.39 10.10
C VAL A 278 18.97 -6.27 8.94
N THR A 279 17.78 -6.83 9.03
CA THR A 279 17.13 -7.55 7.94
C THR A 279 15.85 -6.81 7.53
N VAL A 280 15.70 -6.55 6.25
CA VAL A 280 14.50 -6.02 5.60
C VAL A 280 13.83 -7.15 4.84
N ALA A 281 12.56 -7.40 5.09
CA ALA A 281 11.72 -8.26 4.28
C ALA A 281 11.00 -7.42 3.22
N ILE A 282 10.87 -7.97 2.03
CA ILE A 282 10.08 -7.43 0.92
C ILE A 282 9.05 -8.48 0.56
N VAL A 283 7.78 -8.09 0.44
CA VAL A 283 6.70 -9.00 0.04
C VAL A 283 6.10 -8.53 -1.26
N ASP A 284 6.11 -9.41 -2.25
CA ASP A 284 5.42 -9.22 -3.53
C ASP A 284 4.78 -10.55 -3.97
N ALA A 285 3.96 -10.49 -5.01
CA ALA A 285 3.50 -11.71 -5.67
C ALA A 285 4.61 -12.27 -6.58
N TYR A 286 4.72 -13.60 -6.61
CA TYR A 286 5.64 -14.33 -7.49
C TYR A 286 7.13 -14.13 -7.17
N ALA A 287 8.01 -14.33 -8.16
CA ALA A 287 9.44 -14.06 -8.04
C ALA A 287 10.12 -13.97 -9.41
N SER A 288 10.90 -12.92 -9.65
CA SER A 288 11.70 -12.76 -10.84
C SER A 288 12.83 -13.79 -10.90
N PRO A 289 12.99 -14.51 -12.03
CA PRO A 289 14.05 -15.50 -12.19
C PRO A 289 15.45 -14.88 -12.30
N THR A 290 15.56 -13.57 -12.50
CA THR A 290 16.84 -12.87 -12.72
C THR A 290 17.23 -11.93 -11.58
N MET A 291 16.40 -11.82 -10.52
CA MET A 291 16.51 -10.81 -9.49
C MET A 291 17.94 -10.57 -8.96
N LEU A 292 18.58 -11.60 -8.40
CA LEU A 292 19.91 -11.44 -7.81
C LEU A 292 20.98 -11.08 -8.86
N SER A 293 20.85 -11.58 -10.10
CA SER A 293 21.78 -11.23 -11.17
C SER A 293 21.63 -9.79 -11.61
N ASP A 294 20.40 -9.31 -11.68
CA ASP A 294 20.05 -7.94 -12.07
C ASP A 294 20.48 -6.94 -11.00
N ALA A 295 20.16 -7.17 -9.74
CA ALA A 295 20.60 -6.33 -8.62
C ALA A 295 22.14 -6.23 -8.53
N ASN A 296 22.85 -7.35 -8.71
CA ASN A 296 24.33 -7.35 -8.72
C ASN A 296 24.92 -6.62 -9.94
N GLN A 297 24.24 -6.67 -11.08
CA GLN A 297 24.65 -5.90 -12.26
C GLN A 297 24.32 -4.41 -12.09
N TYR A 298 23.16 -4.08 -11.55
CA TYR A 298 22.76 -2.72 -11.21
C TYR A 298 23.77 -2.06 -10.26
N ALA A 299 24.09 -2.71 -9.14
CA ALA A 299 25.06 -2.20 -8.17
C ALA A 299 26.41 -1.87 -8.86
N LYS A 300 26.91 -2.76 -9.74
CA LYS A 300 28.15 -2.51 -10.49
C LYS A 300 28.07 -1.30 -11.42
N VAL A 301 26.94 -1.13 -12.13
CA VAL A 301 26.82 -0.02 -13.11
C VAL A 301 26.53 1.32 -12.44
N THR A 302 25.92 1.32 -11.25
CA THR A 302 25.69 2.52 -10.44
C THR A 302 26.85 2.88 -9.53
N GLY A 303 27.84 1.98 -9.41
CA GLY A 303 29.06 2.18 -8.60
C GLY A 303 28.89 1.75 -7.14
N ASP A 304 27.91 0.94 -6.85
CA ASP A 304 27.67 0.34 -5.54
C ASP A 304 28.22 -1.09 -5.43
N GLN A 305 28.12 -1.67 -4.23
CA GLN A 305 28.58 -3.02 -3.97
C GLN A 305 27.48 -4.05 -4.26
N PRO A 306 27.77 -5.13 -4.99
CA PRO A 306 26.85 -6.24 -5.15
C PRO A 306 26.57 -6.93 -3.82
N PHE A 307 25.44 -7.62 -3.72
CA PHE A 307 25.13 -8.45 -2.56
C PHE A 307 26.24 -9.43 -2.23
N ALA A 308 26.58 -9.52 -0.97
CA ALA A 308 27.47 -10.58 -0.45
C ALA A 308 26.73 -11.93 -0.46
N ALA A 309 27.50 -13.01 -0.38
CA ALA A 309 26.92 -14.37 -0.35
C ALA A 309 26.01 -14.54 0.88
N GLY A 310 24.74 -14.88 0.66
CA GLY A 310 23.73 -15.08 1.70
C GLY A 310 23.11 -13.80 2.25
N GLN A 311 23.46 -12.62 1.73
CA GLN A 311 22.87 -11.35 2.14
C GLN A 311 21.45 -11.14 1.53
N TYR A 312 21.23 -11.68 0.33
CA TYR A 312 19.90 -11.76 -0.30
C TYR A 312 19.42 -13.20 -0.25
N THR A 313 18.22 -13.43 0.25
CA THR A 313 17.55 -14.73 0.31
C THR A 313 16.11 -14.61 -0.16
N GLN A 314 15.50 -15.74 -0.53
CA GLN A 314 14.10 -15.80 -0.94
C GLN A 314 13.37 -16.90 -0.16
N ASP A 315 12.18 -16.59 0.33
CA ASP A 315 11.20 -17.55 0.83
C ASP A 315 9.97 -17.48 -0.07
N LEU A 316 9.75 -18.51 -0.86
CA LEU A 316 8.78 -18.50 -1.95
C LEU A 316 7.64 -19.47 -1.67
N ALA A 317 6.44 -19.10 -2.06
CA ALA A 317 5.32 -20.03 -2.08
C ALA A 317 5.70 -21.30 -2.87
N SER A 318 5.25 -22.46 -2.40
CA SER A 318 5.59 -23.74 -2.99
C SER A 318 5.09 -23.91 -4.43
N THR A 319 4.07 -23.15 -4.80
CA THR A 319 3.49 -23.07 -6.15
C THR A 319 2.96 -21.68 -6.36
N PHE A 320 3.19 -21.13 -7.53
CA PHE A 320 2.56 -19.89 -7.97
C PHE A 320 1.26 -20.20 -8.71
N THR A 321 0.21 -19.46 -8.41
CA THR A 321 -1.12 -19.57 -9.03
C THR A 321 -1.44 -18.26 -9.75
N ASP A 322 -2.33 -18.32 -10.71
CA ASP A 322 -2.84 -17.16 -11.46
C ASP A 322 -1.78 -16.27 -12.15
N ALA A 323 -0.52 -16.74 -12.22
CA ALA A 323 0.60 -16.01 -12.85
C ALA A 323 0.40 -15.70 -14.35
N ALA A 324 -0.54 -16.38 -15.01
CA ALA A 324 -0.94 -16.14 -16.39
C ALA A 324 -2.25 -15.34 -16.51
N ALA A 325 -2.89 -15.00 -15.39
CA ALA A 325 -4.07 -14.17 -15.36
C ALA A 325 -3.71 -12.72 -15.69
N ASP A 326 -4.51 -12.07 -16.54
CA ASP A 326 -4.26 -10.68 -16.92
C ASP A 326 -4.39 -9.75 -15.70
N GLU A 327 -5.20 -10.12 -14.72
CA GLU A 327 -5.44 -9.36 -13.50
C GLU A 327 -4.20 -9.30 -12.60
N CYS A 328 -3.43 -10.39 -12.50
CA CYS A 328 -2.25 -10.47 -11.62
C CYS A 328 -0.93 -10.01 -12.26
N ASP A 329 -0.84 -9.90 -13.57
CA ASP A 329 0.34 -9.43 -14.32
C ASP A 329 1.71 -9.82 -13.72
N ALA A 330 2.04 -11.10 -13.65
CA ALA A 330 3.30 -11.57 -13.07
C ALA A 330 4.57 -10.85 -13.61
N PRO A 331 4.66 -10.47 -14.91
CA PRO A 331 5.76 -9.63 -15.39
C PRO A 331 5.85 -8.25 -14.72
N GLY A 332 4.73 -7.63 -14.39
CA GLY A 332 4.69 -6.38 -13.61
C GLY A 332 5.30 -6.60 -12.22
N TRP A 333 4.86 -7.64 -11.52
CA TRP A 333 5.40 -8.01 -10.21
C TRP A 333 6.91 -8.33 -10.23
N TYR A 334 7.45 -8.87 -11.34
CA TYR A 334 8.92 -8.99 -11.46
C TYR A 334 9.62 -7.65 -11.56
N GLY A 335 8.96 -6.66 -12.15
CA GLY A 335 9.42 -5.28 -12.19
C GLY A 335 9.45 -4.66 -10.80
N GLU A 336 8.36 -4.84 -10.06
CA GLU A 336 8.21 -4.36 -8.69
C GLU A 336 9.29 -4.96 -7.78
N GLN A 337 9.41 -6.28 -7.73
CA GLN A 337 10.50 -6.93 -6.98
C GLN A 337 11.88 -6.36 -7.31
N THR A 338 12.12 -6.01 -8.59
CA THR A 338 13.42 -5.52 -9.01
C THR A 338 13.69 -4.12 -8.43
N LEU A 339 12.73 -3.22 -8.53
CA LEU A 339 12.89 -1.88 -7.98
C LEU A 339 13.02 -1.92 -6.45
N ASP A 340 12.22 -2.75 -5.78
CA ASP A 340 12.17 -2.88 -4.34
C ASP A 340 13.52 -3.33 -3.77
N VAL A 341 14.02 -4.44 -4.28
CA VAL A 341 15.32 -5.00 -3.85
C VAL A 341 16.47 -4.04 -4.14
N GLU A 342 16.47 -3.39 -5.32
CA GLU A 342 17.53 -2.46 -5.70
C GLU A 342 17.49 -1.17 -4.90
N ALA A 343 16.31 -0.66 -4.57
CA ALA A 343 16.16 0.57 -3.78
C ALA A 343 16.57 0.35 -2.32
N VAL A 344 16.11 -0.73 -1.66
CA VAL A 344 16.54 -1.09 -0.30
C VAL A 344 18.04 -1.28 -0.23
N HIS A 345 18.61 -2.11 -1.11
CA HIS A 345 20.05 -2.35 -1.14
C HIS A 345 20.84 -1.08 -1.47
N GLY A 346 20.28 -0.23 -2.33
CA GLY A 346 20.85 1.06 -2.68
C GLY A 346 20.97 2.01 -1.49
N MET A 347 20.03 1.96 -0.53
CA MET A 347 20.09 2.80 0.68
C MET A 347 20.93 2.15 1.78
N ALA A 348 20.74 0.87 2.05
CA ALA A 348 21.35 0.12 3.14
C ALA A 348 22.18 -1.07 2.61
N PRO A 349 23.35 -0.84 2.00
CA PRO A 349 24.09 -1.86 1.24
C PRO A 349 24.63 -3.05 2.07
N ASP A 350 24.67 -2.95 3.39
CA ASP A 350 25.06 -4.04 4.30
C ASP A 350 23.86 -4.66 5.05
N ALA A 351 22.63 -4.21 4.80
CA ALA A 351 21.43 -4.87 5.31
C ALA A 351 21.23 -6.22 4.62
N ASN A 352 20.69 -7.20 5.36
CA ASN A 352 20.18 -8.41 4.74
C ASN A 352 18.81 -8.12 4.12
N VAL A 353 18.52 -8.74 2.99
CA VAL A 353 17.22 -8.67 2.34
C VAL A 353 16.65 -10.08 2.23
N VAL A 354 15.46 -10.31 2.76
CA VAL A 354 14.67 -11.51 2.56
C VAL A 354 13.46 -11.16 1.71
N TYR A 355 13.38 -11.75 0.52
CA TYR A 355 12.22 -11.61 -0.34
C TYR A 355 11.23 -12.73 -0.04
N VAL A 356 9.98 -12.41 0.21
CA VAL A 356 8.89 -13.35 0.45
C VAL A 356 7.92 -13.28 -0.72
N GLY A 357 7.97 -14.29 -1.59
CA GLY A 357 7.14 -14.35 -2.79
C GLY A 357 5.80 -15.03 -2.51
N ALA A 358 4.70 -14.27 -2.50
CA ALA A 358 3.34 -14.79 -2.35
C ALA A 358 2.94 -15.68 -3.53
N ALA A 359 1.95 -16.56 -3.31
CA ALA A 359 1.49 -17.51 -4.32
C ALA A 359 0.79 -16.83 -5.50
N SER A 360 0.10 -15.71 -5.26
CA SER A 360 -0.56 -14.86 -6.24
C SER A 360 -0.65 -13.42 -5.74
N CYS A 361 -1.26 -12.55 -6.53
CA CYS A 361 -1.55 -11.16 -6.18
C CYS A 361 -2.80 -10.98 -5.30
N THR A 362 -3.47 -12.06 -4.89
CA THR A 362 -4.68 -11.94 -4.07
C THR A 362 -4.36 -11.49 -2.66
N ASP A 363 -5.27 -10.73 -2.04
CA ASP A 363 -5.16 -10.30 -0.64
C ASP A 363 -4.84 -11.45 0.30
N GLN A 364 -5.47 -12.60 0.06
CA GLN A 364 -5.30 -13.77 0.91
C GLN A 364 -3.89 -14.35 0.83
N ASP A 365 -3.27 -14.35 -0.35
CA ASP A 365 -1.92 -14.91 -0.55
C ASP A 365 -0.83 -13.91 -0.11
N LEU A 366 -1.05 -12.61 -0.29
CA LEU A 366 -0.18 -11.55 0.24
C LEU A 366 -0.27 -11.48 1.77
N GLY A 367 -1.47 -11.56 2.33
CA GLY A 367 -1.68 -11.67 3.78
C GLY A 367 -1.00 -12.89 4.41
N ASP A 368 -1.05 -14.05 3.72
CA ASP A 368 -0.34 -15.26 4.13
C ASP A 368 1.20 -15.05 4.14
N ALA A 369 1.73 -14.26 3.21
CA ALA A 369 3.16 -13.94 3.15
C ALA A 369 3.58 -12.98 4.28
N LEU A 370 2.75 -11.99 4.61
CA LEU A 370 2.97 -11.11 5.77
C LEU A 370 2.94 -11.90 7.09
N ALA A 371 1.94 -12.79 7.25
CA ALA A 371 1.82 -13.65 8.42
C ALA A 371 3.06 -14.56 8.59
N LEU A 372 3.58 -15.12 7.47
CA LEU A 372 4.80 -15.94 7.49
C LEU A 372 6.00 -15.18 8.10
N ILE A 373 6.14 -13.89 7.80
CA ILE A 373 7.22 -13.07 8.34
C ILE A 373 7.08 -12.92 9.86
N VAL A 374 5.88 -12.65 10.34
CA VAL A 374 5.60 -12.50 11.78
C VAL A 374 5.79 -13.84 12.50
N ASP A 375 5.18 -14.91 12.01
CA ASP A 375 5.23 -16.24 12.64
C ASP A 375 6.64 -16.83 12.75
N ASN A 376 7.56 -16.39 11.89
CA ASN A 376 8.95 -16.84 11.89
C ASN A 376 9.95 -15.75 12.28
N HIS A 377 9.49 -14.53 12.55
CA HIS A 377 10.30 -13.35 12.84
C HIS A 377 11.45 -13.18 11.84
N LEU A 378 11.12 -13.19 10.52
CA LEU A 378 12.11 -13.21 9.46
C LEU A 378 12.90 -11.90 9.32
N ALA A 379 12.30 -10.78 9.74
CA ALA A 379 12.89 -9.44 9.62
C ALA A 379 12.37 -8.52 10.73
N SER A 380 13.02 -7.37 10.94
CA SER A 380 12.55 -6.28 11.80
C SER A 380 11.89 -5.14 11.04
N ILE A 381 12.01 -5.15 9.71
CA ILE A 381 11.39 -4.20 8.78
C ILE A 381 10.72 -5.02 7.68
N VAL A 382 9.48 -4.71 7.36
CA VAL A 382 8.75 -5.26 6.22
C VAL A 382 8.37 -4.08 5.33
N SER A 383 8.67 -4.17 4.04
CA SER A 383 8.45 -3.08 3.09
C SER A 383 7.70 -3.60 1.87
N ASP A 384 6.60 -2.93 1.56
CA ASP A 384 5.61 -3.42 0.62
C ASP A 384 5.17 -2.30 -0.33
N SER A 385 5.20 -2.61 -1.62
CA SER A 385 4.93 -1.67 -2.72
C SER A 385 3.60 -1.98 -3.41
N TRP A 386 2.57 -2.32 -2.65
CA TRP A 386 1.27 -2.69 -3.20
C TRP A 386 0.13 -2.27 -2.29
N GLY A 387 -1.04 -2.16 -2.89
CA GLY A 387 -2.26 -1.82 -2.20
C GLY A 387 -3.47 -1.89 -3.11
N GLU A 388 -4.58 -1.49 -2.56
CA GLU A 388 -5.82 -1.21 -3.29
C GLU A 388 -6.63 -0.14 -2.56
N PRO A 389 -7.58 0.51 -3.22
CA PRO A 389 -8.49 1.44 -2.56
C PRO A 389 -9.20 0.82 -1.38
N ALA A 390 -9.27 1.55 -0.27
CA ALA A 390 -9.67 1.08 1.06
C ALA A 390 -11.18 0.71 1.16
N ASP A 391 -11.61 -0.37 0.50
CA ASP A 391 -12.97 -0.91 0.64
C ASP A 391 -13.02 -2.40 1.06
N LEU A 392 -11.88 -2.98 1.44
CA LEU A 392 -11.70 -4.36 1.91
C LEU A 392 -12.24 -4.57 3.32
N THR A 393 -13.51 -4.76 3.45
CA THR A 393 -14.13 -4.91 4.77
C THR A 393 -13.89 -6.27 5.44
N SER A 394 -13.79 -7.36 4.67
CA SER A 394 -13.67 -8.72 5.25
C SER A 394 -12.23 -9.11 5.59
N GLU A 395 -11.25 -8.58 4.89
CA GLU A 395 -9.82 -8.85 5.05
C GLU A 395 -9.15 -7.95 6.10
N LEU A 396 -9.65 -6.72 6.25
CA LEU A 396 -9.11 -5.70 7.14
C LEU A 396 -8.81 -6.21 8.58
N PRO A 397 -9.68 -6.95 9.28
CA PRO A 397 -9.36 -7.45 10.62
C PRO A 397 -8.18 -8.42 10.66
N VAL A 398 -7.91 -9.15 9.57
CA VAL A 398 -6.80 -10.11 9.48
C VAL A 398 -5.48 -9.38 9.38
N TYR A 399 -5.39 -8.40 8.49
CA TYR A 399 -4.21 -7.56 8.34
C TYR A 399 -3.90 -6.80 9.62
N GLU A 400 -4.93 -6.23 10.28
CA GLU A 400 -4.76 -5.55 11.56
C GLU A 400 -4.18 -6.47 12.65
N GLU A 401 -4.63 -7.73 12.73
CA GLU A 401 -4.07 -8.72 13.67
C GLU A 401 -2.59 -8.99 13.38
N ILE A 402 -2.22 -9.14 12.08
CA ILE A 402 -0.84 -9.38 11.64
C ILE A 402 0.05 -8.17 11.99
N PHE A 403 -0.38 -6.95 11.69
CA PHE A 403 0.39 -5.73 11.96
C PHE A 403 0.57 -5.49 13.46
N GLN A 404 -0.47 -5.71 14.26
CA GLN A 404 -0.39 -5.61 15.71
C GLN A 404 0.54 -6.66 16.33
N ALA A 405 0.52 -7.89 15.82
CA ALA A 405 1.42 -8.94 16.26
C ALA A 405 2.87 -8.62 15.91
N GLY A 406 3.13 -8.18 14.68
CA GLY A 406 4.45 -7.72 14.25
C GLY A 406 4.96 -6.55 15.11
N ALA A 407 4.14 -5.54 15.36
CA ALA A 407 4.49 -4.42 16.23
C ALA A 407 4.83 -4.90 17.67
N ALA A 408 4.07 -5.89 18.20
CA ALA A 408 4.36 -6.49 19.50
C ALA A 408 5.69 -7.26 19.54
N GLU A 409 6.16 -7.75 18.39
CA GLU A 409 7.43 -8.46 18.20
C GLU A 409 8.61 -7.54 17.81
N GLY A 410 8.36 -6.27 17.55
CA GLY A 410 9.37 -5.31 17.11
C GLY A 410 9.61 -5.33 15.60
N ILE A 411 8.60 -5.70 14.82
CA ILE A 411 8.56 -5.62 13.36
C ILE A 411 7.79 -4.37 12.98
N GLY A 412 8.36 -3.53 12.11
CA GLY A 412 7.70 -2.38 11.52
C GLY A 412 7.29 -2.66 10.07
N PHE A 413 6.05 -2.34 9.72
CA PHE A 413 5.52 -2.44 8.36
C PHE A 413 5.48 -1.07 7.70
N PHE A 414 5.97 -1.03 6.47
CA PHE A 414 6.03 0.18 5.63
C PHE A 414 5.34 -0.11 4.31
N PHE A 415 4.36 0.70 3.95
CA PHE A 415 3.61 0.55 2.71
C PHE A 415 3.65 1.83 1.89
N SER A 416 3.68 1.67 0.57
CA SER A 416 3.45 2.74 -0.38
C SER A 416 2.04 3.31 -0.22
N SER A 417 1.89 4.64 -0.35
CA SER A 417 0.60 5.32 -0.14
C SER A 417 -0.27 5.40 -1.40
N GLY A 418 0.15 4.76 -2.51
CA GLY A 418 -0.55 4.83 -3.79
C GLY A 418 0.00 5.89 -4.74
N ASP A 419 -0.35 5.78 -6.03
CA ASP A 419 0.23 6.57 -7.13
C ASP A 419 -0.78 7.49 -7.84
N SER A 420 -2.01 7.57 -7.35
CA SER A 420 -3.11 8.31 -7.98
C SER A 420 -3.59 9.53 -7.19
N GLY A 421 -2.89 9.90 -6.13
CA GLY A 421 -3.30 10.95 -5.20
C GLY A 421 -4.45 10.47 -4.31
N TYR A 422 -5.58 11.21 -4.28
CA TYR A 422 -6.80 10.55 -3.85
C TYR A 422 -7.13 9.46 -4.86
N GLU A 423 -7.23 8.22 -4.41
CA GLU A 423 -7.69 7.15 -5.27
C GLU A 423 -8.99 7.55 -5.97
N ASN A 424 -9.01 7.43 -7.29
CA ASN A 424 -10.04 8.03 -8.12
C ASN A 424 -10.88 6.92 -8.75
N PRO A 425 -12.23 7.00 -8.75
CA PRO A 425 -13.09 6.02 -9.40
C PRO A 425 -12.81 5.77 -10.88
N SER A 426 -12.09 6.68 -11.57
CA SER A 426 -11.69 6.47 -12.96
C SER A 426 -10.45 5.60 -13.11
N GLU A 427 -9.62 5.49 -12.10
CA GLU A 427 -8.46 4.61 -12.02
C GLU A 427 -8.86 3.25 -11.44
N ASP A 428 -9.76 3.27 -10.46
CA ASP A 428 -10.34 2.06 -9.89
C ASP A 428 -11.83 1.90 -10.28
N PRO A 429 -12.14 0.99 -11.21
CA PRO A 429 -13.53 0.74 -11.63
C PRO A 429 -14.41 0.09 -10.55
N GLY A 430 -13.83 -0.35 -9.43
CA GLY A 430 -14.54 -0.92 -8.29
C GLY A 430 -15.04 0.12 -7.29
N SER A 431 -14.36 1.26 -7.18
CA SER A 431 -14.68 2.33 -6.23
C SER A 431 -15.48 3.47 -6.86
N ASP A 432 -16.53 3.92 -6.18
CA ASP A 432 -17.31 5.12 -6.54
C ASP A 432 -16.86 6.35 -5.72
N MET A 433 -15.86 6.23 -4.85
CA MET A 433 -15.43 7.28 -3.93
C MET A 433 -13.92 7.53 -4.01
N GLN A 434 -13.54 8.79 -3.83
CA GLN A 434 -12.15 9.13 -3.51
C GLN A 434 -11.83 8.59 -2.12
N GLN A 435 -10.69 7.93 -1.96
CA GLN A 435 -10.27 7.31 -0.70
C GLN A 435 -8.76 7.16 -0.60
N THR A 436 -8.30 6.62 0.51
CA THR A 436 -6.93 6.24 0.81
C THR A 436 -6.63 4.83 0.30
N ASP A 437 -5.37 4.44 0.31
CA ASP A 437 -4.93 3.08 0.00
C ASP A 437 -4.89 2.19 1.24
N PHE A 438 -5.31 0.95 1.09
CA PHE A 438 -5.08 -0.13 2.05
C PHE A 438 -4.01 -1.09 1.50
N PRO A 439 -3.03 -1.55 2.32
CA PRO A 439 -2.91 -1.45 3.80
C PRO A 439 -2.27 -0.17 4.36
N ALA A 440 -1.86 0.79 3.52
CA ALA A 440 -1.15 2.01 3.95
C ALA A 440 -1.91 2.81 5.01
N GLU A 441 -3.26 2.85 4.95
CA GLU A 441 -4.08 3.59 5.92
C GLU A 441 -4.17 2.95 7.31
N SER A 442 -3.68 1.69 7.51
CA SER A 442 -3.72 1.04 8.83
C SER A 442 -2.98 1.86 9.89
N PRO A 443 -3.54 2.00 11.10
CA PRO A 443 -2.88 2.71 12.20
C PRO A 443 -1.64 2.02 12.75
N TYR A 444 -1.32 0.80 12.31
CA TYR A 444 -0.12 0.05 12.67
C TYR A 444 0.88 -0.10 11.52
N VAL A 445 0.67 0.63 10.44
CA VAL A 445 1.53 0.70 9.26
C VAL A 445 2.13 2.10 9.16
N THR A 446 3.35 2.20 8.65
CA THR A 446 3.96 3.47 8.22
C THR A 446 3.68 3.66 6.74
N SER A 447 2.78 4.57 6.41
CA SER A 447 2.47 4.97 5.04
C SER A 447 3.52 5.93 4.50
N VAL A 448 4.09 5.63 3.32
CA VAL A 448 5.17 6.42 2.72
C VAL A 448 4.70 7.05 1.41
N GLY A 449 4.55 8.37 1.44
CA GLY A 449 4.10 9.19 0.31
C GLY A 449 5.21 9.56 -0.66
N GLY A 450 4.83 10.31 -1.69
CA GLY A 450 5.67 10.61 -2.84
C GLY A 450 6.07 12.08 -2.99
N THR A 451 7.37 12.33 -3.28
CA THR A 451 7.90 13.66 -3.59
C THR A 451 8.58 13.72 -4.95
N SER A 452 8.68 14.94 -5.50
CA SER A 452 9.55 15.30 -6.61
C SER A 452 10.84 15.90 -6.04
N LEU A 453 11.96 15.15 -6.10
CA LEU A 453 13.24 15.52 -5.48
C LEU A 453 14.18 16.19 -6.49
N ALA A 454 14.80 17.30 -6.08
CA ALA A 454 15.89 17.94 -6.78
C ALA A 454 17.22 17.73 -6.04
N ILE A 455 18.18 17.07 -6.69
CA ILE A 455 19.51 16.81 -6.16
C ILE A 455 20.53 17.71 -6.86
N GLY A 456 21.35 18.41 -6.08
CA GLY A 456 22.39 19.29 -6.55
C GLY A 456 23.68 18.57 -7.00
N ARG A 457 24.62 19.34 -7.51
CA ARG A 457 25.89 18.85 -8.08
C ARG A 457 26.73 18.01 -7.11
N SER A 458 26.63 18.31 -5.82
CA SER A 458 27.41 17.63 -4.78
C SER A 458 26.59 16.53 -4.09
N ASN A 459 25.57 16.03 -4.74
CA ASN A 459 24.59 15.08 -4.21
C ASN A 459 23.87 15.61 -2.97
N ASN A 460 23.75 16.93 -2.85
CA ASN A 460 23.05 17.59 -1.76
C ASN A 460 21.57 17.77 -2.11
N TYR A 461 20.73 17.75 -1.10
CA TYR A 461 19.35 18.18 -1.19
C TYR A 461 19.26 19.63 -1.65
N GLU A 462 18.45 19.91 -2.67
CA GLU A 462 18.16 21.27 -3.12
C GLU A 462 16.74 21.69 -2.70
N PHE A 463 15.75 20.89 -3.01
CA PHE A 463 14.36 21.03 -2.60
C PHE A 463 13.55 19.78 -2.94
N GLU A 464 12.36 19.71 -2.37
CA GLU A 464 11.30 18.80 -2.76
C GLU A 464 9.96 19.54 -2.89
N THR A 465 9.07 18.97 -3.70
CA THR A 465 7.64 19.27 -3.72
C THR A 465 6.87 17.96 -3.56
N SER A 466 5.57 17.99 -3.28
CA SER A 466 4.80 16.76 -3.43
C SER A 466 4.93 16.21 -4.86
N TRP A 467 4.86 14.90 -5.02
CA TRP A 467 4.68 14.32 -6.33
C TRP A 467 3.26 14.60 -6.80
N GLY A 468 3.15 15.27 -7.89
CA GLY A 468 1.98 15.64 -8.64
C GLY A 468 2.44 16.55 -9.76
N SER A 469 2.29 16.11 -11.00
CA SER A 469 2.90 16.79 -12.14
C SER A 469 1.91 16.93 -13.29
N VAL A 470 1.94 18.09 -13.93
CA VAL A 470 1.21 18.35 -15.16
C VAL A 470 2.19 18.46 -16.33
N LEU A 471 1.90 17.77 -17.42
CA LEU A 471 2.67 17.77 -18.65
C LEU A 471 2.01 18.65 -19.71
N ASP A 472 2.66 19.75 -20.05
CA ASP A 472 2.26 20.66 -21.13
C ASP A 472 3.10 20.37 -22.39
N PRO A 473 2.53 19.78 -23.46
CA PRO A 473 3.28 19.48 -24.66
C PRO A 473 3.80 20.75 -25.35
N LEU A 474 4.99 20.64 -25.96
CA LEU A 474 5.50 21.70 -26.83
C LEU A 474 4.55 21.90 -28.04
N ALA A 475 4.15 23.13 -28.27
CA ALA A 475 3.29 23.46 -29.44
C ALA A 475 4.03 23.19 -30.76
N ALA A 476 3.29 22.84 -31.81
CA ALA A 476 3.86 22.51 -33.13
C ALA A 476 4.72 23.65 -33.75
N ASN A 477 4.52 24.88 -33.33
CA ASN A 477 5.34 26.03 -33.75
C ASN A 477 6.66 26.16 -32.96
N HIS A 478 6.91 25.33 -31.94
CA HIS A 478 8.06 25.35 -31.07
C HIS A 478 8.29 26.69 -30.34
N ARG A 479 7.23 27.50 -30.12
CA ARG A 479 7.35 28.83 -29.51
C ARG A 479 6.61 28.98 -28.18
N SER A 480 5.79 27.99 -27.83
CA SER A 480 4.98 27.98 -26.61
C SER A 480 4.72 26.56 -26.13
N TRP A 481 4.32 26.46 -24.88
CA TRP A 481 3.77 25.24 -24.30
C TRP A 481 2.24 25.25 -24.51
N ARG A 482 1.64 24.09 -24.69
CA ARG A 482 0.18 23.95 -24.75
C ARG A 482 -0.29 23.62 -23.34
N SER A 483 -0.97 24.58 -22.71
CA SER A 483 -1.54 24.33 -21.41
C SER A 483 -2.55 23.20 -21.43
N THR A 484 -2.42 22.29 -20.48
CA THR A 484 -3.45 21.30 -20.17
C THR A 484 -4.51 21.98 -19.31
N PRO A 485 -5.79 22.01 -19.70
CA PRO A 485 -6.82 22.63 -18.89
C PRO A 485 -6.91 21.98 -17.50
N PRO A 486 -7.07 22.77 -16.43
CA PRO A 486 -7.35 22.21 -15.09
C PRO A 486 -8.57 21.29 -15.13
N GLY A 487 -8.52 20.19 -14.38
CA GLY A 487 -9.61 19.22 -14.28
C GLY A 487 -9.77 18.27 -15.47
N GLN A 488 -8.85 18.24 -16.41
CA GLN A 488 -8.78 17.20 -17.44
C GLN A 488 -7.89 16.05 -16.97
N TRP A 489 -8.40 15.28 -16.08
CA TRP A 489 -7.83 13.99 -15.71
C TRP A 489 -8.21 12.92 -16.76
N PRO A 490 -7.33 12.01 -17.17
CA PRO A 490 -5.87 11.93 -16.89
C PRO A 490 -5.00 12.66 -17.93
N ALA A 491 -5.56 13.42 -18.85
CA ALA A 491 -4.80 14.04 -19.95
C ALA A 491 -3.83 15.10 -19.42
N GLY A 492 -2.52 14.84 -19.60
CA GLY A 492 -1.44 15.72 -19.18
C GLY A 492 -1.01 15.58 -17.72
N TYR A 493 -1.58 14.66 -16.98
CA TYR A 493 -1.19 14.30 -15.62
C TYR A 493 -0.22 13.09 -15.65
N ASP A 494 0.74 13.08 -14.75
CA ASP A 494 1.84 12.09 -14.68
C ASP A 494 1.90 11.40 -13.31
N GLY A 495 0.75 11.09 -12.73
CA GLY A 495 0.63 10.51 -11.39
C GLY A 495 0.80 11.52 -10.25
N SER A 496 0.55 11.07 -9.04
CA SER A 496 0.81 11.79 -7.78
C SER A 496 0.90 10.82 -6.61
N GLY A 497 1.66 11.21 -5.58
CA GLY A 497 1.70 10.44 -4.34
C GLY A 497 0.31 10.34 -3.71
N GLY A 498 -0.03 9.14 -3.26
CA GLY A 498 -1.26 8.84 -2.53
C GLY A 498 -1.28 9.45 -1.15
N GLY A 499 -2.45 9.49 -0.56
CA GLY A 499 -2.68 10.02 0.77
C GLY A 499 -4.14 10.41 1.00
N GLY A 500 -4.41 11.03 2.13
CA GLY A 500 -5.74 11.51 2.47
C GLY A 500 -6.21 11.14 3.87
N VAL A 501 -7.52 11.12 4.04
CA VAL A 501 -8.18 10.86 5.33
C VAL A 501 -8.98 9.56 5.23
N SER A 502 -8.63 8.58 6.04
CA SER A 502 -9.29 7.28 6.10
C SER A 502 -10.77 7.40 6.46
N TYR A 503 -11.59 6.56 5.84
CA TYR A 503 -12.98 6.36 6.28
C TYR A 503 -13.09 5.35 7.43
N ASP A 504 -12.15 4.45 7.57
CA ASP A 504 -12.25 3.24 8.39
C ASP A 504 -11.59 3.41 9.77
N PHE A 505 -10.48 4.16 9.84
CA PHE A 505 -9.68 4.24 11.04
C PHE A 505 -9.79 5.59 11.75
N ALA A 506 -10.09 5.55 13.05
CA ALA A 506 -9.99 6.73 13.89
C ALA A 506 -8.53 7.19 14.03
N GLN A 507 -8.35 8.50 14.25
CA GLN A 507 -7.02 9.09 14.43
C GLN A 507 -6.25 8.42 15.56
N PRO A 508 -5.09 7.80 15.29
CA PRO A 508 -4.26 7.18 16.31
C PRO A 508 -3.58 8.22 17.22
N SER A 509 -3.16 7.78 18.40
CA SER A 509 -2.62 8.67 19.41
C SER A 509 -1.36 9.41 19.00
N TYR A 510 -0.52 8.81 18.15
CA TYR A 510 0.72 9.45 17.67
C TYR A 510 0.45 10.61 16.71
N GLN A 511 -0.70 10.68 16.05
CA GLN A 511 -1.09 11.80 15.21
C GLN A 511 -1.65 12.98 16.00
N GLN A 512 -2.10 12.75 17.22
CA GLN A 512 -2.72 13.79 18.04
C GLN A 512 -1.74 14.91 18.37
N GLY A 513 -2.14 16.15 18.08
CA GLY A 513 -1.30 17.33 18.29
C GLY A 513 -0.32 17.63 17.15
N VAL A 514 -0.14 16.73 16.19
CA VAL A 514 0.65 16.94 14.97
C VAL A 514 -0.27 17.18 13.78
N VAL A 515 -1.15 16.25 13.48
CA VAL A 515 -2.13 16.37 12.39
C VAL A 515 -3.17 17.43 12.73
N PRO A 516 -3.39 18.45 11.87
CA PRO A 516 -4.40 19.48 12.13
C PRO A 516 -5.81 18.87 12.17
N ASN A 517 -6.57 19.18 13.21
CA ASN A 517 -7.92 18.62 13.39
C ASN A 517 -8.85 18.89 12.19
N ARG A 518 -8.70 20.06 11.54
CA ARG A 518 -9.46 20.40 10.32
C ARG A 518 -9.18 19.44 9.16
N LEU A 519 -7.94 18.92 9.07
CA LEU A 519 -7.56 17.91 8.08
C LEU A 519 -8.14 16.56 8.48
N ALA A 520 -7.86 16.09 9.70
CA ALA A 520 -8.33 14.80 10.18
C ALA A 520 -9.86 14.61 10.21
N THR A 521 -10.63 15.66 10.03
CA THR A 521 -12.11 15.60 9.93
C THR A 521 -12.64 15.83 8.52
N ALA A 522 -11.79 16.18 7.55
CA ALA A 522 -12.20 16.47 6.18
C ALA A 522 -12.11 15.20 5.33
N LEU A 523 -13.22 14.49 5.19
CA LEU A 523 -13.25 13.25 4.40
C LEU A 523 -13.11 13.53 2.90
N PRO A 524 -12.49 12.61 2.11
CA PRO A 524 -12.22 12.82 0.69
C PRO A 524 -13.47 13.15 -0.16
N ASN A 525 -14.64 12.63 0.21
CA ASN A 525 -15.92 12.93 -0.45
C ASN A 525 -16.47 14.34 -0.16
N GLY A 526 -15.72 15.19 0.54
CA GLY A 526 -16.11 16.53 0.92
C GLY A 526 -17.04 16.63 2.15
N SER A 527 -17.37 15.49 2.77
CA SER A 527 -18.10 15.49 4.04
C SER A 527 -17.16 15.72 5.24
N THR A 528 -17.72 15.87 6.43
CA THR A 528 -16.96 16.06 7.66
C THR A 528 -17.24 14.92 8.63
N SER A 529 -16.21 14.26 9.08
CA SER A 529 -16.30 13.25 10.14
C SER A 529 -16.60 13.93 11.50
N PRO A 530 -17.48 13.34 12.33
CA PRO A 530 -17.73 13.84 13.68
C PRO A 530 -16.55 13.68 14.63
N THR A 531 -15.59 12.80 14.30
CA THR A 531 -14.36 12.52 15.06
C THR A 531 -13.16 12.60 14.13
N PRO A 532 -11.98 12.98 14.65
CA PRO A 532 -10.76 12.92 13.84
C PRO A 532 -10.47 11.49 13.39
N MET A 533 -10.10 11.35 12.13
CA MET A 533 -9.75 10.10 11.46
C MET A 533 -8.25 10.03 11.19
N ARG A 534 -7.73 8.83 10.93
CA ARG A 534 -6.37 8.59 10.46
C ARG A 534 -6.10 9.41 9.20
N VAL A 535 -4.94 10.04 9.12
CA VAL A 535 -4.47 10.75 7.93
C VAL A 535 -3.16 10.14 7.48
N GLU A 536 -3.02 9.91 6.19
CA GLU A 536 -1.79 9.43 5.56
C GLU A 536 -1.34 10.37 4.43
N PRO A 537 -0.09 10.27 3.97
CA PRO A 537 0.96 9.41 4.48
C PRO A 537 1.53 9.89 5.83
N ASP A 538 2.37 9.07 6.47
CA ASP A 538 3.09 9.45 7.68
C ASP A 538 4.36 10.20 7.37
N VAL A 539 5.06 9.80 6.31
CA VAL A 539 6.34 10.32 5.85
C VAL A 539 6.40 10.19 4.33
N SER A 540 7.37 10.83 3.68
CA SER A 540 7.51 10.74 2.22
C SER A 540 8.98 10.65 1.79
N ALA A 541 9.22 10.16 0.56
CA ALA A 541 10.51 10.23 -0.11
C ALA A 541 10.31 10.39 -1.62
N VAL A 542 11.41 10.41 -2.41
CA VAL A 542 11.30 10.56 -3.86
C VAL A 542 10.48 9.44 -4.48
N ALA A 543 9.46 9.83 -5.24
CA ALA A 543 8.55 8.93 -5.94
C ALA A 543 8.32 9.33 -7.40
N ASP A 544 8.34 10.62 -7.69
CA ASP A 544 8.02 11.13 -9.02
C ASP A 544 8.88 10.48 -10.12
N PRO A 545 8.28 9.77 -11.09
CA PRO A 545 9.03 9.08 -12.15
C PRO A 545 9.94 10.00 -12.95
N SER A 546 9.63 11.29 -12.99
CA SER A 546 10.44 12.29 -13.68
C SER A 546 11.64 12.79 -12.86
N THR A 547 11.64 12.60 -11.54
CA THR A 547 12.82 12.80 -10.68
C THR A 547 13.28 11.48 -10.02
N GLY A 548 12.83 10.35 -10.54
CA GLY A 548 13.02 9.01 -9.98
C GLY A 548 14.45 8.48 -10.02
N ILE A 549 14.57 7.24 -9.59
CA ILE A 549 15.83 6.50 -9.52
C ILE A 549 16.07 5.67 -10.79
N LEU A 550 17.32 5.29 -11.01
CA LEU A 550 17.66 4.22 -11.95
C LEU A 550 17.32 2.87 -11.34
N VAL A 551 16.74 1.99 -12.14
CA VAL A 551 16.51 0.56 -11.83
C VAL A 551 17.03 -0.26 -12.98
N GLY A 552 17.61 -1.42 -12.71
CA GLY A 552 18.24 -2.28 -13.70
C GLY A 552 17.56 -3.64 -13.79
N GLN A 553 16.96 -3.96 -14.92
CA GLN A 553 16.21 -5.20 -15.10
C GLN A 553 16.54 -5.91 -16.41
N THR A 554 16.55 -7.23 -16.37
CA THR A 554 16.59 -8.08 -17.57
C THR A 554 15.17 -8.31 -18.08
N THR A 555 14.85 -7.67 -19.22
CA THR A 555 13.53 -7.73 -19.85
C THR A 555 13.57 -8.38 -21.22
N LEU A 556 12.42 -8.90 -21.66
CA LEU A 556 12.25 -9.39 -23.02
C LEU A 556 12.38 -8.20 -23.98
N GLN A 557 13.31 -8.32 -24.92
CA GLN A 557 13.55 -7.25 -25.89
C GLN A 557 12.44 -7.19 -26.94
N PRO A 558 12.27 -6.04 -27.65
CA PRO A 558 11.21 -5.84 -28.64
C PRO A 558 11.18 -6.86 -29.80
N ASN A 559 12.28 -7.61 -29.99
CA ASN A 559 12.31 -8.69 -30.99
C ASN A 559 11.52 -9.95 -30.54
N GLY A 560 10.99 -9.97 -29.30
CA GLY A 560 10.17 -11.05 -28.76
C GLY A 560 10.92 -12.38 -28.50
N THR A 561 12.24 -12.39 -28.52
CA THR A 561 13.03 -13.64 -28.44
C THR A 561 14.27 -13.56 -27.55
N THR A 562 14.79 -12.38 -27.31
CA THR A 562 16.01 -12.19 -26.49
C THR A 562 15.71 -11.39 -25.23
N TYR A 563 16.40 -11.76 -24.14
CA TYR A 563 16.39 -11.00 -22.90
C TYR A 563 17.70 -10.22 -22.78
N ALA A 564 17.62 -9.00 -22.27
CA ALA A 564 18.80 -8.19 -22.00
C ALA A 564 18.56 -7.27 -20.82
N PHE A 565 19.61 -7.07 -20.04
CA PHE A 565 19.62 -6.10 -18.96
C PHE A 565 19.62 -4.66 -19.51
N SER A 566 18.80 -3.81 -18.95
CA SER A 566 18.75 -2.38 -19.25
C SER A 566 18.50 -1.56 -18.00
N LEU A 567 18.92 -0.30 -18.00
CA LEU A 567 18.60 0.68 -16.96
C LEU A 567 17.40 1.51 -17.42
N SER A 568 16.48 1.72 -16.50
CA SER A 568 15.34 2.61 -16.66
C SER A 568 15.27 3.60 -15.51
N ARG A 569 14.68 4.78 -15.74
CA ARG A 569 14.33 5.67 -14.64
C ARG A 569 12.90 5.35 -14.24
N ILE A 570 12.70 5.07 -12.96
CA ILE A 570 11.43 4.64 -12.39
C ILE A 570 11.10 5.53 -11.19
N GLY A 571 9.82 5.64 -10.89
CA GLY A 571 9.23 6.31 -9.74
C GLY A 571 8.13 5.44 -9.15
N GLY A 572 7.12 6.08 -8.58
CA GLY A 572 6.07 5.47 -7.79
C GLY A 572 6.32 5.62 -6.29
N THR A 573 5.27 5.56 -5.50
CA THR A 573 5.41 5.47 -4.03
C THR A 573 6.05 4.15 -3.63
N SER A 574 6.07 3.16 -4.51
CA SER A 574 6.91 1.96 -4.48
C SER A 574 8.39 2.30 -4.25
N VAL A 575 8.95 3.23 -5.03
CA VAL A 575 10.34 3.68 -4.84
C VAL A 575 10.52 4.36 -3.48
N SER A 576 9.56 5.19 -3.07
CA SER A 576 9.70 5.97 -1.84
C SER A 576 9.70 5.09 -0.59
N VAL A 577 8.83 4.08 -0.53
CA VAL A 577 8.74 3.18 0.62
C VAL A 577 10.03 2.37 0.78
N GLN A 578 10.60 1.88 -0.30
CA GLN A 578 11.84 1.10 -0.27
C GLN A 578 13.05 1.95 0.12
N ILE A 579 13.11 3.20 -0.35
CA ILE A 579 14.11 4.17 0.08
C ILE A 579 13.99 4.41 1.59
N PHE A 580 12.75 4.60 2.09
CA PHE A 580 12.55 4.86 3.51
C PHE A 580 12.83 3.60 4.36
N ALA A 581 12.47 2.41 3.90
CA ALA A 581 12.80 1.14 4.57
C ALA A 581 14.33 0.93 4.69
N GLY A 582 15.09 1.28 3.64
CA GLY A 582 16.55 1.28 3.72
C GLY A 582 17.10 2.30 4.71
N ILE A 583 16.52 3.52 4.76
CA ILE A 583 16.86 4.55 5.76
C ILE A 583 16.51 4.09 7.17
N GLU A 584 15.40 3.38 7.34
CA GLU A 584 14.99 2.78 8.62
C GLU A 584 15.96 1.69 9.07
N ALA A 585 16.48 0.87 8.13
CA ALA A 585 17.52 -0.11 8.45
C ALA A 585 18.80 0.57 8.98
N ASP A 586 19.18 1.70 8.39
CA ASP A 586 20.30 2.52 8.88
C ASP A 586 19.98 3.13 10.26
N ALA A 587 18.74 3.56 10.50
CA ALA A 587 18.31 4.09 11.79
C ALA A 587 18.33 3.01 12.88
N GLN A 588 17.88 1.78 12.59
CA GLN A 588 17.99 0.64 13.51
C GLN A 588 19.44 0.26 13.80
N GLN A 589 20.32 0.30 12.80
CA GLN A 589 21.76 0.13 13.03
C GLN A 589 22.31 1.23 13.95
N ALA A 590 21.94 2.48 13.77
CA ALA A 590 22.35 3.59 14.62
C ALA A 590 21.84 3.46 16.05
N ALA A 591 20.58 3.06 16.21
CA ALA A 591 19.96 2.80 17.51
C ALA A 591 20.55 1.54 18.22
N GLY A 592 21.08 0.58 17.46
CA GLY A 592 21.61 -0.68 17.98
C GLY A 592 20.53 -1.70 18.40
N HIS A 593 19.28 -1.49 18.03
CA HIS A 593 18.15 -2.39 18.29
C HIS A 593 17.02 -2.14 17.28
N PRO A 594 16.09 -3.10 17.09
CA PRO A 594 14.88 -2.88 16.31
C PRO A 594 14.08 -1.70 16.85
N LEU A 595 13.52 -0.90 15.95
CA LEU A 595 12.62 0.22 16.30
C LEU A 595 11.15 -0.20 16.27
N GLY A 596 10.83 -1.34 15.61
CA GLY A 596 9.47 -1.87 15.50
C GLY A 596 8.56 -0.94 14.72
N PHE A 597 7.29 -0.81 15.12
CA PHE A 597 6.35 0.09 14.50
C PHE A 597 6.80 1.55 14.66
N ALA A 598 7.15 2.20 13.54
CA ALA A 598 7.95 3.43 13.55
C ALA A 598 7.15 4.72 13.78
N ASN A 599 5.84 4.76 13.49
CA ASN A 599 5.08 6.01 13.50
C ASN A 599 5.20 6.82 14.80
N PRO A 600 5.08 6.24 16.02
CA PRO A 600 5.23 7.04 17.23
C PRO A 600 6.59 7.76 17.33
N VAL A 601 7.65 7.12 16.83
CA VAL A 601 9.01 7.68 16.80
C VAL A 601 9.15 8.74 15.71
N ILE A 602 8.55 8.53 14.55
CA ILE A 602 8.51 9.48 13.43
C ILE A 602 7.79 10.77 13.86
N TYR A 603 6.60 10.64 14.42
CA TYR A 603 5.79 11.79 14.87
C TYR A 603 6.41 12.55 16.04
N GLU A 604 7.16 11.88 16.93
CA GLU A 604 7.94 12.56 17.98
C GLU A 604 9.01 13.50 17.39
N ARG A 605 9.50 13.21 16.18
CA ARG A 605 10.52 14.00 15.47
C ARG A 605 9.93 15.06 14.54
N TYR A 606 8.62 15.16 14.45
CA TYR A 606 7.96 16.20 13.66
C TYR A 606 8.45 17.61 14.03
N GLY A 607 8.73 18.43 13.02
CA GLY A 607 9.22 19.79 13.20
C GLY A 607 10.65 19.91 13.74
N THR A 608 11.41 18.82 13.80
CA THR A 608 12.84 18.80 14.12
C THR A 608 13.69 18.76 12.84
N SER A 609 15.00 18.73 12.98
CA SER A 609 15.92 18.56 11.84
C SER A 609 15.91 17.14 11.24
N ALA A 610 15.17 16.20 11.81
CA ALA A 610 15.08 14.84 11.29
C ALA A 610 14.41 14.79 9.92
N PHE A 611 13.50 15.70 9.65
CA PHE A 611 12.74 15.76 8.41
C PHE A 611 12.80 17.14 7.76
N HIS A 612 12.75 17.18 6.43
CA HIS A 612 12.47 18.37 5.65
C HIS A 612 10.95 18.61 5.64
N ASP A 613 10.50 19.82 5.93
CA ASP A 613 9.13 20.26 5.72
C ASP A 613 8.93 20.51 4.22
N VAL A 614 8.33 19.56 3.51
CA VAL A 614 8.13 19.61 2.06
C VAL A 614 7.00 20.57 1.73
N THR A 615 7.19 21.43 0.72
CA THR A 615 6.14 22.35 0.27
C THR A 615 6.16 22.53 -1.24
N ASN A 616 4.99 22.75 -1.86
CA ASN A 616 4.93 23.01 -3.30
C ASN A 616 5.54 24.36 -3.73
N HIS A 617 5.84 25.20 -2.77
CA HIS A 617 6.41 26.51 -3.01
C HIS A 617 7.69 26.77 -2.19
N PRO A 618 8.75 25.92 -2.31
CA PRO A 618 9.97 26.06 -1.48
C PRO A 618 10.70 27.38 -1.70
N PHE A 619 10.44 28.07 -2.83
CA PHE A 619 11.03 29.39 -3.16
C PHE A 619 9.97 30.50 -3.27
N GLY A 620 8.91 30.44 -2.47
CA GLY A 620 7.80 31.39 -2.46
C GLY A 620 6.83 31.13 -3.61
N SER A 621 6.21 32.16 -4.18
CA SER A 621 5.18 32.01 -5.24
C SER A 621 5.73 31.58 -6.62
N ARG A 622 7.02 31.30 -6.73
CA ARG A 622 7.64 30.85 -7.97
C ARG A 622 7.24 29.40 -8.26
N LYS A 623 6.55 29.14 -9.38
CA LYS A 623 6.30 27.81 -9.87
C LYS A 623 7.61 27.17 -10.36
N LEU A 624 7.79 25.89 -10.03
CA LEU A 624 8.91 25.08 -10.46
C LEU A 624 8.51 24.24 -11.67
N ALA A 625 9.42 24.05 -12.59
CA ALA A 625 9.17 23.23 -13.77
C ALA A 625 10.49 22.68 -14.33
N GLU A 626 10.38 21.62 -15.09
CA GLU A 626 11.45 21.00 -15.85
C GLU A 626 10.98 20.74 -17.29
N VAL A 627 11.94 20.51 -18.19
CA VAL A 627 11.64 20.07 -19.55
C VAL A 627 12.07 18.62 -19.69
N ARG A 628 11.20 17.79 -20.24
CA ARG A 628 11.52 16.41 -20.58
C ARG A 628 11.17 16.10 -22.04
N SER A 629 11.86 15.15 -22.63
CA SER A 629 11.51 14.59 -23.95
C SER A 629 11.37 13.09 -23.86
N ASN A 630 10.32 12.56 -24.47
CA ASN A 630 10.07 11.12 -24.58
C ASN A 630 10.06 10.70 -26.04
N TYR A 631 10.48 9.48 -26.34
CA TYR A 631 10.26 8.86 -27.63
C TYR A 631 8.78 8.54 -27.81
N THR A 632 8.26 8.67 -29.03
CA THR A 632 6.87 8.25 -29.33
C THR A 632 6.69 6.74 -29.33
N ASN A 633 7.79 5.99 -29.44
CA ASN A 633 7.86 4.57 -29.13
C ASN A 633 8.87 4.37 -28.02
N PRO A 634 8.42 4.41 -26.75
CA PRO A 634 9.31 4.29 -25.61
C PRO A 634 9.93 2.91 -25.49
N ASP A 635 9.23 1.84 -25.81
CA ASP A 635 9.72 0.47 -25.66
C ASP A 635 10.96 0.20 -26.52
N THR A 636 10.98 0.72 -27.73
CA THR A 636 12.12 0.60 -28.65
C THR A 636 13.06 1.79 -28.62
N LYS A 637 12.75 2.84 -27.84
CA LYS A 637 13.46 4.14 -27.80
C LYS A 637 13.62 4.73 -29.23
N THR A 638 12.56 4.67 -30.01
CA THR A 638 12.54 5.11 -31.41
C THR A 638 11.36 6.02 -31.70
N GLY A 639 11.34 6.59 -32.90
CA GLY A 639 10.33 7.52 -33.35
C GLY A 639 10.65 8.98 -33.02
N PRO A 640 9.78 9.94 -33.39
CA PRO A 640 9.95 11.34 -33.08
C PRO A 640 9.87 11.58 -31.56
N LEU A 641 10.64 12.57 -31.10
CA LEU A 641 10.58 13.02 -29.73
C LEU A 641 9.39 13.94 -29.49
N VAL A 642 8.68 13.71 -28.38
CA VAL A 642 7.71 14.66 -27.84
C VAL A 642 8.33 15.34 -26.64
N THR A 643 8.31 16.67 -26.63
CA THR A 643 8.89 17.49 -25.56
C THR A 643 7.76 18.10 -24.74
N TYR A 644 7.89 18.03 -23.44
CA TYR A 644 6.94 18.52 -22.45
C TYR A 644 7.60 19.53 -21.49
N LEU A 645 6.84 20.53 -21.11
CA LEU A 645 7.08 21.24 -19.86
C LEU A 645 6.35 20.46 -18.76
N ARG A 646 7.07 20.15 -17.71
CA ARG A 646 6.54 19.51 -16.52
C ARG A 646 6.53 20.52 -15.37
N THR A 647 5.36 20.80 -14.84
CA THR A 647 5.23 21.64 -13.64
C THR A 647 5.24 20.75 -12.42
N LEU A 648 6.07 21.09 -11.43
CA LEU A 648 6.26 20.37 -10.17
C LEU A 648 5.33 20.94 -9.09
N GLY A 649 4.88 20.11 -8.18
CA GLY A 649 4.15 20.53 -7.00
C GLY A 649 2.89 21.29 -7.36
N ILE A 650 1.95 20.66 -8.01
CA ILE A 650 0.65 21.27 -8.32
C ILE A 650 -0.21 21.35 -7.07
N ASP A 651 -0.94 22.47 -6.95
CA ASP A 651 -1.73 22.78 -5.74
C ASP A 651 -3.10 22.05 -5.70
N GLY A 652 -3.24 20.92 -6.39
CA GLY A 652 -4.44 20.08 -6.37
C GLY A 652 -5.65 20.61 -7.14
N GLU A 653 -5.65 21.86 -7.62
CA GLU A 653 -6.79 22.43 -8.36
C GLU A 653 -7.03 21.67 -9.67
N GLY A 654 -8.13 20.92 -9.71
CA GLY A 654 -8.56 20.19 -10.90
C GLY A 654 -7.78 18.89 -11.21
N THR A 655 -7.06 18.36 -10.23
CA THR A 655 -6.36 17.06 -10.29
C THR A 655 -6.66 16.24 -9.03
N ALA A 656 -6.28 14.97 -9.02
CA ALA A 656 -6.29 14.14 -7.82
C ALA A 656 -5.08 14.40 -6.90
N ALA A 657 -4.08 15.15 -7.37
CA ALA A 657 -2.86 15.43 -6.59
C ALA A 657 -3.14 16.23 -5.32
N LEU A 658 -2.52 15.77 -4.25
CA LEU A 658 -2.60 16.40 -2.94
C LEU A 658 -1.55 17.51 -2.81
N PRO A 659 -1.91 18.68 -2.22
CA PRO A 659 -0.97 19.78 -2.11
C PRO A 659 -0.08 19.66 -0.87
N ALA A 660 1.25 19.71 -1.05
CA ALA A 660 2.16 19.88 0.08
C ALA A 660 2.17 21.33 0.56
N VAL A 661 1.87 21.52 1.84
CA VAL A 661 1.81 22.81 2.51
C VAL A 661 2.75 22.84 3.71
N LYS A 662 3.03 24.03 4.26
CA LYS A 662 3.87 24.15 5.45
C LYS A 662 3.26 23.41 6.66
N GLY A 663 4.07 22.59 7.29
CA GLY A 663 3.69 21.74 8.41
C GLY A 663 3.17 20.38 7.93
N TYR A 664 2.45 19.65 8.76
CA TYR A 664 1.86 18.37 8.37
C TYR A 664 0.78 18.56 7.30
N ASP A 665 0.83 17.77 6.26
CA ASP A 665 -0.19 17.65 5.20
C ASP A 665 -0.40 16.18 4.78
N ASP A 666 -1.46 15.94 4.01
CA ASP A 666 -1.86 14.63 3.51
C ASP A 666 -1.21 14.23 2.18
N ALA A 667 -0.20 14.99 1.76
CA ALA A 667 0.62 14.67 0.59
C ALA A 667 2.00 14.12 0.97
N THR A 668 2.56 14.61 2.10
CA THR A 668 3.95 14.34 2.49
C THR A 668 4.14 14.00 3.97
N GLY A 669 3.05 13.95 4.74
CA GLY A 669 3.08 13.56 6.16
C GLY A 669 3.90 14.54 7.01
N VAL A 670 4.84 14.01 7.80
CA VAL A 670 5.78 14.82 8.59
C VAL A 670 6.92 15.41 7.73
N GLY A 671 7.00 15.03 6.45
CA GLY A 671 8.00 15.45 5.48
C GLY A 671 8.94 14.33 5.02
N SER A 672 10.03 14.67 4.34
CA SER A 672 11.02 13.73 3.81
C SER A 672 12.27 13.61 4.70
N PRO A 673 13.04 12.50 4.65
CA PRO A 673 14.19 12.30 5.50
C PRO A 673 15.26 13.39 5.33
N ALA A 674 15.80 13.87 6.45
CA ALA A 674 16.93 14.77 6.51
C ALA A 674 18.01 14.18 7.44
N TRP A 675 18.03 14.58 8.71
CA TRP A 675 18.95 14.03 9.71
C TRP A 675 18.26 12.92 10.56
N TYR A 676 17.39 12.14 9.94
CA TYR A 676 16.60 11.12 10.65
C TYR A 676 17.49 10.07 11.31
N ILE A 677 18.42 9.47 10.56
CA ILE A 677 19.33 8.43 11.08
C ILE A 677 20.18 8.99 12.22
N GLN A 678 20.71 10.21 12.07
CA GLN A 678 21.56 10.85 13.09
C GLN A 678 20.80 11.15 14.39
N SER A 679 19.48 11.22 14.35
CA SER A 679 18.66 11.40 15.56
C SER A 679 18.66 10.19 16.49
N PHE A 680 19.24 9.06 16.06
CA PHE A 680 19.41 7.83 16.83
C PHE A 680 20.87 7.56 17.27
N GLN A 681 21.83 8.42 16.85
CA GLN A 681 23.25 8.29 17.18
C GLN A 681 23.63 8.84 18.55
#